data_47989003514b01b99bd75b6a8a027fca
#
_entry.id   47989003514b01b99bd75b6a8a027fca
#
_cell.length_a   1.000
_cell.length_b   1.000
_cell.length_c   1.000
_cell.angle_alpha   90.00
_cell.angle_beta   90.00
_cell.angle_gamma   90.00
#
_symmetry.space_group_name_H-M   'P 1'
#
loop_
_entity.id
_entity.type
_entity.pdbx_description
1 polymer ?
#
loop_
_entity_poly.entity_id
_entity_poly.type
_entity_poly.pdbx_seq_one_letter_code
_entity_poly.pdbx_strand_id
1 'polypeptide(L)'
;MVRLPRLVIAAPASGQGKTTIAVGLMAALARQGYAVSPGKVGPDYIDPGYHALATGRPGRNLDPWLTSPDLIAPLLLHAAATSAPADLAIVEGVMGLFDGQIGTDGFSSTAHVAALTSSPVVLVVDISSAARTVAATVHGLATFDPGVKVVGVILNKAGSPRHAQEVRRSIEARGLPVLGVLARDAGVSAPSRHLGLVPAAERADAAAALDRLAGQIAEHIDLGAVVDLARAAPDLDATAWSPASALAGALSPGSAVNNPPIGRLLTPTLRGGPGPGSSPVNNPPIGRLLTPAAASEDGPVVAVAGGRAFTFRYAETEELLRAAGCTPIVFDPATDRALPPGTRGLYLGGGFPEAHAAALSSNTPLLREVRDAVSAGLPTVAECAGLLYLTRALDGHRLVGAVPATSAMHPRLTLRYVTATLPVDSLLGPAGTTVHAHEFHRTRTDPMSSGRGAWDVDGMPHGFALDPAGTGAPTVHAAYLHVHWAGQPSLARHFAEAVHAWPGAGRETISPGASGIETDLRREDLADHDPGREGSAGGPAPAVDPLDHHGDAELLDTQAPLLDLAVNVRRPAPPVWLRDRLAEALGELAAYPDARAARRALATRHGVPVDCVLPTSGGAEAFTLVARAIEGRHPLVVHPQFTEPEAALRRVGRVPARHVLRAEHGFVLDPASLDPRADLVFVGNPTNPTGVLHPRSTLAALRRPGRVLVVDEAFMDAVPGEPETLIGGDLDGLLVLRSLTKTWGLAGVRAGYAVGDPALVAALARHQPPWSVSSLAALVMEQTATPAAVAEAENAARSAAADRTHLVRGLESLGLRPVPGVAPFVLVDVGVGVRERLRHRGYAVRRGDTFPGLDAGWVRIAVRDQSTTDAFLATLADLLPAGGHTGPALGSPVNNPPIGRMLTPATTDPTPTTPADPDRPVNNPPIGRMLTPDLTVLAQEPRA
;
A
#
# COMPACT_ATOMS: atom_id res chain seq x y z
N MET A 1 -40.62 -13.73 12.26
CA MET A 1 -39.53 -13.52 13.23
C MET A 1 -38.74 -14.81 13.41
N VAL A 2 -37.42 -14.76 13.27
CA VAL A 2 -36.50 -15.92 13.35
C VAL A 2 -35.50 -15.68 14.45
N ARG A 3 -35.29 -16.64 15.34
CA ARG A 3 -34.29 -16.56 16.40
C ARG A 3 -32.92 -16.99 15.87
N LEU A 4 -31.97 -16.11 15.91
CA LEU A 4 -30.56 -16.38 15.62
C LEU A 4 -29.71 -15.67 16.66
N PRO A 5 -29.09 -16.39 17.62
CA PRO A 5 -28.05 -15.81 18.48
C PRO A 5 -26.93 -15.17 17.62
N ARG A 6 -26.55 -13.92 17.89
CA ARG A 6 -25.58 -13.22 17.04
C ARG A 6 -24.87 -12.06 17.75
N LEU A 7 -23.68 -11.76 17.31
CA LEU A 7 -22.89 -10.61 17.78
C LEU A 7 -22.15 -9.96 16.61
N VAL A 8 -21.95 -8.64 16.70
CA VAL A 8 -21.03 -7.89 15.86
C VAL A 8 -19.77 -7.54 16.66
N ILE A 9 -18.60 -7.85 16.14
CA ILE A 9 -17.30 -7.49 16.72
C ILE A 9 -16.81 -6.21 16.04
N ALA A 10 -16.74 -5.12 16.78
CA ALA A 10 -16.39 -3.79 16.27
C ALA A 10 -15.20 -3.21 17.01
N ALA A 11 -14.72 -2.04 16.59
CA ALA A 11 -13.63 -1.31 17.26
C ALA A 11 -13.77 0.18 17.03
N PRO A 12 -13.07 1.03 17.82
CA PRO A 12 -12.99 2.47 17.61
C PRO A 12 -12.39 2.89 16.26
N ALA A 13 -11.44 2.10 15.74
CA ALA A 13 -10.72 2.38 14.49
C ALA A 13 -10.09 1.11 13.90
N SER A 14 -9.47 1.24 12.73
CA SER A 14 -8.60 0.19 12.16
C SER A 14 -7.37 -0.05 13.06
N GLY A 15 -6.78 -1.27 13.00
CA GLY A 15 -5.56 -1.60 13.76
C GLY A 15 -5.77 -1.98 15.23
N GLN A 16 -6.99 -1.96 15.74
CA GLN A 16 -7.33 -2.34 17.14
C GLN A 16 -7.24 -3.85 17.41
N GLY A 17 -7.15 -4.69 16.37
CA GLY A 17 -7.08 -6.14 16.46
C GLY A 17 -8.44 -6.84 16.31
N LYS A 18 -9.44 -6.20 15.68
CA LYS A 18 -10.76 -6.81 15.40
C LYS A 18 -10.67 -8.19 14.76
N THR A 19 -9.95 -8.31 13.65
CA THR A 19 -9.80 -9.57 12.90
C THR A 19 -9.21 -10.67 13.78
N THR A 20 -8.14 -10.36 14.51
CA THR A 20 -7.52 -11.33 15.44
C THR A 20 -8.51 -11.84 16.48
N ILE A 21 -9.27 -10.92 17.08
CA ILE A 21 -10.25 -11.27 18.11
C ILE A 21 -11.47 -12.01 17.52
N ALA A 22 -12.01 -11.55 16.39
CA ALA A 22 -13.16 -12.16 15.75
C ALA A 22 -12.84 -13.59 15.28
N VAL A 23 -11.75 -13.77 14.55
CA VAL A 23 -11.28 -15.08 14.08
C VAL A 23 -10.95 -16.01 15.26
N GLY A 24 -10.30 -15.49 16.30
CA GLY A 24 -10.00 -16.24 17.51
C GLY A 24 -11.23 -16.68 18.29
N LEU A 25 -12.26 -15.81 18.43
CA LEU A 25 -13.56 -16.16 19.03
C LEU A 25 -14.28 -17.23 18.22
N MET A 26 -14.35 -17.09 16.89
CA MET A 26 -14.94 -18.08 16.00
C MET A 26 -14.29 -19.45 16.18
N ALA A 27 -12.94 -19.49 16.18
CA ALA A 27 -12.18 -20.74 16.35
C ALA A 27 -12.30 -21.34 17.76
N ALA A 28 -12.28 -20.51 18.81
CA ALA A 28 -12.42 -20.98 20.19
C ALA A 28 -13.82 -21.55 20.45
N LEU A 29 -14.87 -20.92 19.95
CA LEU A 29 -16.25 -21.40 20.06
C LEU A 29 -16.47 -22.66 19.22
N ALA A 30 -15.94 -22.73 18.00
CA ALA A 30 -16.03 -23.93 17.17
C ALA A 30 -15.36 -25.15 17.85
N ARG A 31 -14.25 -24.95 18.57
CA ARG A 31 -13.59 -26.00 19.37
C ARG A 31 -14.41 -26.44 20.57
N GLN A 32 -15.22 -25.56 21.14
CA GLN A 32 -16.17 -25.93 22.20
C GLN A 32 -17.41 -26.65 21.66
N GLY A 33 -17.47 -26.90 20.34
CA GLY A 33 -18.53 -27.63 19.69
C GLY A 33 -19.69 -26.78 19.18
N TYR A 34 -19.59 -25.44 19.24
CA TYR A 34 -20.62 -24.57 18.64
C TYR A 34 -20.48 -24.52 17.12
N ALA A 35 -21.59 -24.61 16.42
CA ALA A 35 -21.71 -24.35 15.00
C ALA A 35 -21.76 -22.81 14.78
N VAL A 36 -20.62 -22.19 14.46
CA VAL A 36 -20.50 -20.74 14.30
C VAL A 36 -20.68 -20.33 12.85
N SER A 37 -21.67 -19.44 12.56
CA SER A 37 -21.84 -18.80 11.24
C SER A 37 -21.00 -17.52 11.17
N PRO A 38 -19.97 -17.45 10.29
CA PRO A 38 -19.15 -16.28 10.17
C PRO A 38 -19.72 -15.25 9.19
N GLY A 39 -19.57 -13.94 9.52
CA GLY A 39 -19.88 -12.83 8.64
C GLY A 39 -18.79 -11.75 8.67
N LYS A 40 -18.66 -11.01 7.58
CA LYS A 40 -17.76 -9.85 7.44
C LYS A 40 -18.54 -8.65 6.92
N VAL A 41 -18.45 -7.53 7.58
CA VAL A 41 -19.00 -6.26 7.07
C VAL A 41 -18.11 -5.73 5.95
N GLY A 42 -18.75 -5.31 4.83
CA GLY A 42 -18.07 -4.72 3.69
C GLY A 42 -17.44 -5.72 2.72
N PRO A 43 -16.68 -5.24 1.72
CA PRO A 43 -16.22 -6.03 0.58
C PRO A 43 -14.86 -6.71 0.80
N ASP A 44 -14.42 -6.88 2.05
CA ASP A 44 -13.16 -7.55 2.39
C ASP A 44 -13.15 -8.99 1.90
N TYR A 45 -12.07 -9.43 1.27
CA TYR A 45 -11.93 -10.76 0.70
C TYR A 45 -10.79 -11.60 1.29
N ILE A 46 -10.06 -11.07 2.26
CA ILE A 46 -8.99 -11.78 2.97
C ILE A 46 -9.53 -12.42 4.26
N ASP A 47 -10.23 -11.62 5.07
CA ASP A 47 -10.76 -12.05 6.36
C ASP A 47 -11.75 -13.22 6.24
N PRO A 48 -12.67 -13.26 5.24
CA PRO A 48 -13.56 -14.42 5.03
C PRO A 48 -12.83 -15.76 4.85
N GLY A 49 -11.61 -15.77 4.32
CA GLY A 49 -10.77 -16.97 4.23
C GLY A 49 -10.32 -17.48 5.62
N TYR A 50 -9.98 -16.58 6.53
CA TYR A 50 -9.69 -16.94 7.93
C TYR A 50 -10.93 -17.37 8.69
N HIS A 51 -12.08 -16.74 8.41
CA HIS A 51 -13.37 -17.14 8.97
C HIS A 51 -13.74 -18.58 8.58
N ALA A 52 -13.56 -18.92 7.30
CA ALA A 52 -13.81 -20.27 6.81
C ALA A 52 -12.87 -21.30 7.46
N LEU A 53 -11.60 -20.98 7.63
CA LEU A 53 -10.63 -21.83 8.34
C LEU A 53 -11.01 -22.02 9.82
N ALA A 54 -11.54 -20.97 10.48
CA ALA A 54 -11.89 -20.99 11.89
C ALA A 54 -13.16 -21.80 12.19
N THR A 55 -14.14 -21.79 11.27
CA THR A 55 -15.48 -22.32 11.51
C THR A 55 -15.85 -23.55 10.69
N GLY A 56 -15.08 -23.86 9.63
CA GLY A 56 -15.42 -24.85 8.62
C GLY A 56 -16.63 -24.47 7.73
N ARG A 57 -17.07 -23.18 7.78
CA ARG A 57 -18.19 -22.63 7.00
C ARG A 57 -17.69 -21.51 6.08
N PRO A 58 -18.28 -21.30 4.90
CA PRO A 58 -17.91 -20.18 4.04
C PRO A 58 -18.03 -18.85 4.78
N GLY A 59 -16.96 -18.04 4.73
CA GLY A 59 -17.03 -16.64 5.16
C GLY A 59 -17.90 -15.85 4.19
N ARG A 60 -18.80 -14.99 4.70
CA ARG A 60 -19.74 -14.22 3.89
C ARG A 60 -19.61 -12.73 4.12
N ASN A 61 -19.77 -11.96 3.05
CA ASN A 61 -19.74 -10.51 3.08
C ASN A 61 -21.17 -9.95 3.24
N LEU A 62 -21.34 -9.07 4.22
CA LEU A 62 -22.56 -8.32 4.48
C LEU A 62 -22.33 -6.86 4.12
N ASP A 63 -22.65 -6.49 2.89
CA ASP A 63 -22.38 -5.16 2.36
C ASP A 63 -23.66 -4.52 1.80
N PRO A 64 -24.22 -3.49 2.49
CA PRO A 64 -25.44 -2.81 2.07
C PRO A 64 -25.33 -2.07 0.72
N TRP A 65 -24.12 -1.69 0.28
CA TRP A 65 -23.92 -1.08 -1.02
C TRP A 65 -23.96 -2.09 -2.15
N LEU A 66 -23.23 -3.20 -2.00
CA LEU A 66 -23.11 -4.23 -3.04
C LEU A 66 -24.39 -5.06 -3.20
N THR A 67 -25.17 -5.20 -2.14
CA THR A 67 -26.42 -5.96 -2.17
C THR A 67 -27.65 -5.05 -2.06
N SER A 68 -28.11 -4.76 -0.90
CA SER A 68 -29.01 -3.70 -0.45
C SER A 68 -29.18 -3.81 1.07
N PRO A 69 -29.61 -2.74 1.76
CA PRO A 69 -29.95 -2.83 3.19
C PRO A 69 -30.94 -3.94 3.52
N ASP A 70 -31.97 -4.14 2.67
CA ASP A 70 -33.03 -5.14 2.88
C ASP A 70 -32.52 -6.59 2.76
N LEU A 71 -31.38 -6.83 2.12
CA LEU A 71 -30.81 -8.17 1.96
C LEU A 71 -29.86 -8.57 3.10
N ILE A 72 -29.45 -7.66 3.96
CA ILE A 72 -28.41 -7.96 4.98
C ILE A 72 -28.92 -9.00 6.00
N ALA A 73 -30.09 -8.81 6.58
CA ALA A 73 -30.64 -9.77 7.51
C ALA A 73 -31.04 -11.10 6.83
N PRO A 74 -31.67 -11.14 5.63
CA PRO A 74 -31.89 -12.37 4.86
C PRO A 74 -30.60 -13.15 4.55
N LEU A 75 -29.51 -12.50 4.14
CA LEU A 75 -28.20 -13.14 3.86
C LEU A 75 -27.58 -13.71 5.14
N LEU A 76 -27.67 -13.00 6.26
CA LEU A 76 -27.21 -13.49 7.57
C LEU A 76 -27.97 -14.75 8.00
N LEU A 77 -29.30 -14.78 7.84
CA LEU A 77 -30.11 -15.95 8.13
C LEU A 77 -29.80 -17.13 7.19
N HIS A 78 -29.58 -16.86 5.91
CA HIS A 78 -29.16 -17.87 4.95
C HIS A 78 -27.82 -18.48 5.32
N ALA A 79 -26.84 -17.66 5.65
CA ALA A 79 -25.53 -18.10 6.11
C ALA A 79 -25.61 -19.03 7.32
N ALA A 80 -26.48 -18.70 8.28
CA ALA A 80 -26.68 -19.49 9.48
C ALA A 80 -27.42 -20.82 9.21
N ALA A 81 -28.22 -20.89 8.14
CA ALA A 81 -28.99 -22.12 7.77
C ALA A 81 -28.17 -23.04 6.84
N THR A 82 -27.17 -22.54 6.13
CA THR A 82 -26.41 -23.31 5.13
C THR A 82 -25.55 -24.39 5.79
N SER A 83 -25.46 -25.59 5.17
CA SER A 83 -24.74 -26.80 5.60
C SER A 83 -25.36 -27.50 6.80
N ALA A 84 -25.59 -26.86 7.91
CA ALA A 84 -26.34 -27.28 9.10
C ALA A 84 -26.74 -26.00 9.88
N PRO A 85 -27.82 -25.99 10.67
CA PRO A 85 -28.18 -24.83 11.47
C PRO A 85 -27.01 -24.39 12.38
N ALA A 86 -26.71 -23.09 12.38
CA ALA A 86 -25.68 -22.53 13.28
C ALA A 86 -26.30 -22.29 14.66
N ASP A 87 -25.51 -22.48 15.72
CA ASP A 87 -25.85 -22.14 17.10
C ASP A 87 -25.83 -20.63 17.32
N LEU A 88 -24.88 -19.93 16.64
CA LEU A 88 -24.74 -18.47 16.69
C LEU A 88 -24.00 -17.94 15.45
N ALA A 89 -24.20 -16.63 15.18
CA ALA A 89 -23.45 -15.89 14.18
C ALA A 89 -22.50 -14.89 14.83
N ILE A 90 -21.26 -14.79 14.31
CA ILE A 90 -20.28 -13.76 14.64
C ILE A 90 -19.98 -12.98 13.38
N VAL A 91 -20.24 -11.66 13.41
CA VAL A 91 -20.00 -10.75 12.30
C VAL A 91 -18.82 -9.86 12.65
N GLU A 92 -17.76 -9.94 11.88
CA GLU A 92 -16.61 -9.04 12.01
C GLU A 92 -16.88 -7.72 11.32
N GLY A 93 -16.71 -6.59 12.03
CA GLY A 93 -16.83 -5.25 11.50
C GLY A 93 -15.68 -4.81 10.63
N VAL A 94 -15.88 -3.72 9.93
CA VAL A 94 -14.85 -3.04 9.10
C VAL A 94 -14.52 -1.68 9.72
N MET A 95 -13.28 -1.19 9.56
CA MET A 95 -12.82 0.14 10.01
C MET A 95 -13.22 0.44 11.48
N GLY A 96 -13.61 1.68 11.82
CA GLY A 96 -14.25 2.01 13.08
C GLY A 96 -15.75 1.69 13.06
N LEU A 97 -16.39 1.62 14.26
CA LEU A 97 -17.80 1.22 14.41
C LEU A 97 -18.73 2.04 13.50
N PHE A 98 -18.53 3.35 13.43
CA PHE A 98 -19.38 4.28 12.68
C PHE A 98 -18.77 4.72 11.33
N ASP A 99 -17.59 4.22 10.98
CA ASP A 99 -16.92 4.56 9.71
C ASP A 99 -17.58 3.81 8.56
N GLY A 100 -18.23 4.54 7.67
CA GLY A 100 -18.89 4.03 6.47
C GLY A 100 -18.50 4.82 5.22
N GLN A 101 -19.35 4.84 4.21
CA GLN A 101 -19.14 5.60 3.00
C GLN A 101 -19.10 7.10 3.32
N ILE A 102 -18.06 7.80 2.88
CA ILE A 102 -17.86 9.23 3.14
C ILE A 102 -19.03 10.06 2.57
N GLY A 103 -19.57 10.96 3.40
CA GLY A 103 -20.68 11.84 3.01
C GLY A 103 -22.08 11.21 3.10
N THR A 104 -22.22 10.05 3.78
CA THR A 104 -23.49 9.30 3.85
C THR A 104 -23.94 8.96 5.27
N ASP A 105 -23.52 9.72 6.28
CA ASP A 105 -23.89 9.50 7.70
C ASP A 105 -23.71 8.04 8.19
N GLY A 106 -22.61 7.39 7.76
CA GLY A 106 -22.24 6.04 8.18
C GLY A 106 -22.92 4.89 7.42
N PHE A 107 -23.46 5.14 6.22
CA PHE A 107 -23.95 4.08 5.34
C PHE A 107 -22.84 3.04 5.06
N SER A 108 -23.20 1.75 5.06
CA SER A 108 -22.28 0.59 4.94
C SER A 108 -21.23 0.49 6.06
N SER A 109 -21.40 1.20 7.18
CA SER A 109 -20.55 1.02 8.37
C SER A 109 -20.88 -0.26 9.14
N THR A 110 -20.02 -0.63 10.08
CA THR A 110 -20.29 -1.71 11.06
C THR A 110 -21.56 -1.43 11.87
N ALA A 111 -21.78 -0.17 12.26
CA ALA A 111 -22.99 0.27 12.97
C ALA A 111 -24.24 0.11 12.12
N HIS A 112 -24.20 0.42 10.83
CA HIS A 112 -25.31 0.25 9.93
C HIS A 112 -25.74 -1.23 9.81
N VAL A 113 -24.76 -2.14 9.62
CA VAL A 113 -25.06 -3.60 9.57
C VAL A 113 -25.57 -4.11 10.92
N ALA A 114 -25.01 -3.63 12.05
CA ALA A 114 -25.49 -3.97 13.39
C ALA A 114 -26.94 -3.52 13.60
N ALA A 115 -27.32 -2.32 13.14
CA ALA A 115 -28.70 -1.81 13.21
C ALA A 115 -29.66 -2.62 12.32
N LEU A 116 -29.29 -2.87 11.03
CA LEU A 116 -30.09 -3.66 10.07
C LEU A 116 -30.36 -5.08 10.57
N THR A 117 -29.44 -5.64 11.32
CA THR A 117 -29.57 -6.99 11.88
C THR A 117 -29.97 -6.97 13.35
N SER A 118 -30.22 -5.81 13.96
CA SER A 118 -30.49 -5.66 15.40
C SER A 118 -29.49 -6.45 16.26
N SER A 119 -28.21 -6.46 15.88
CA SER A 119 -27.16 -7.26 16.51
C SER A 119 -26.52 -6.51 17.68
N PRO A 120 -26.37 -7.13 18.87
CA PRO A 120 -25.53 -6.59 19.91
C PRO A 120 -24.08 -6.45 19.44
N VAL A 121 -23.39 -5.38 19.88
CA VAL A 121 -22.00 -5.05 19.48
C VAL A 121 -21.05 -5.27 20.66
N VAL A 122 -19.96 -5.99 20.42
CA VAL A 122 -18.82 -6.10 21.34
C VAL A 122 -17.67 -5.29 20.76
N LEU A 123 -17.11 -4.35 21.55
CA LEU A 123 -16.01 -3.52 21.15
C LEU A 123 -14.66 -4.15 21.50
N VAL A 124 -13.77 -4.22 20.53
CA VAL A 124 -12.35 -4.55 20.73
C VAL A 124 -11.56 -3.26 20.80
N VAL A 125 -10.86 -3.03 21.92
CA VAL A 125 -10.16 -1.77 22.16
C VAL A 125 -8.70 -2.04 22.50
N ASP A 126 -7.79 -1.44 21.71
CA ASP A 126 -6.36 -1.43 21.99
C ASP A 126 -6.07 -0.49 23.17
N ILE A 127 -5.53 -1.05 24.26
CA ILE A 127 -5.21 -0.27 25.47
C ILE A 127 -3.71 0.00 25.62
N SER A 128 -2.91 -0.25 24.59
CA SER A 128 -1.44 -0.12 24.69
C SER A 128 -0.94 1.29 24.99
N SER A 129 -1.72 2.32 24.65
CA SER A 129 -1.31 3.73 24.70
C SER A 129 -2.19 4.63 25.59
N ALA A 130 -3.28 4.10 26.20
CA ALA A 130 -4.19 4.91 27.00
C ALA A 130 -4.76 4.13 28.19
N ALA A 131 -5.07 4.81 29.29
CA ALA A 131 -5.66 4.24 30.50
C ALA A 131 -7.15 4.63 30.61
N ARG A 132 -7.53 5.47 31.58
CA ARG A 132 -8.94 5.86 31.83
C ARG A 132 -9.63 6.53 30.64
N THR A 133 -8.88 7.20 29.76
CA THR A 133 -9.42 7.80 28.53
C THR A 133 -10.10 6.76 27.62
N VAL A 134 -9.67 5.50 27.64
CA VAL A 134 -10.33 4.39 26.93
C VAL A 134 -11.81 4.28 27.33
N ALA A 135 -12.12 4.44 28.63
CA ALA A 135 -13.51 4.40 29.10
C ALA A 135 -14.37 5.55 28.55
N ALA A 136 -13.78 6.73 28.32
CA ALA A 136 -14.47 7.84 27.65
C ALA A 136 -14.76 7.53 26.17
N THR A 137 -13.79 6.98 25.45
CA THR A 137 -13.96 6.53 24.06
C THR A 137 -15.04 5.47 23.95
N VAL A 138 -14.98 4.43 24.79
CA VAL A 138 -15.98 3.36 24.83
C VAL A 138 -17.37 3.90 25.15
N HIS A 139 -17.48 4.80 26.14
CA HIS A 139 -18.74 5.44 26.48
C HIS A 139 -19.30 6.28 25.33
N GLY A 140 -18.45 7.07 24.67
CA GLY A 140 -18.86 7.86 23.50
C GLY A 140 -19.41 6.97 22.39
N LEU A 141 -18.72 5.88 22.03
CA LEU A 141 -19.19 4.93 21.03
C LEU A 141 -20.49 4.23 21.43
N ALA A 142 -20.68 3.90 22.72
CA ALA A 142 -21.86 3.22 23.21
C ALA A 142 -23.10 4.12 23.27
N THR A 143 -22.92 5.44 23.25
CA THR A 143 -24.01 6.44 23.36
C THR A 143 -24.20 7.29 22.11
N PHE A 144 -23.33 7.12 21.13
CA PHE A 144 -23.33 7.95 19.90
C PHE A 144 -24.61 7.78 19.07
N ASP A 145 -25.06 6.52 18.91
CA ASP A 145 -26.27 6.18 18.16
C ASP A 145 -27.13 5.22 19.01
N PRO A 146 -28.36 5.61 19.39
CA PRO A 146 -29.26 4.76 20.16
C PRO A 146 -29.75 3.51 19.42
N GLY A 147 -29.64 3.48 18.09
CA GLY A 147 -29.95 2.32 17.25
C GLY A 147 -28.93 1.19 17.34
N VAL A 148 -27.74 1.47 17.90
CA VAL A 148 -26.61 0.53 17.99
C VAL A 148 -26.35 0.19 19.47
N LYS A 149 -26.50 -1.09 19.83
CA LYS A 149 -26.36 -1.54 21.22
C LYS A 149 -24.97 -2.12 21.47
N VAL A 150 -24.08 -1.33 22.06
CA VAL A 150 -22.80 -1.85 22.60
C VAL A 150 -23.09 -2.55 23.93
N VAL A 151 -22.75 -3.85 24.02
CA VAL A 151 -23.13 -4.71 25.17
C VAL A 151 -21.91 -5.26 25.92
N GLY A 152 -20.70 -5.09 25.42
CA GLY A 152 -19.49 -5.57 26.07
C GLY A 152 -18.23 -5.06 25.40
N VAL A 153 -17.10 -5.24 26.11
CA VAL A 153 -15.78 -4.78 25.66
C VAL A 153 -14.73 -5.87 25.84
N ILE A 154 -13.84 -6.03 24.89
CA ILE A 154 -12.63 -6.85 24.99
C ILE A 154 -11.42 -5.91 24.92
N LEU A 155 -10.56 -5.97 25.94
CA LEU A 155 -9.34 -5.17 26.02
C LEU A 155 -8.21 -5.92 25.32
N ASN A 156 -7.55 -5.27 24.37
CA ASN A 156 -6.48 -5.87 23.59
C ASN A 156 -5.15 -5.15 23.83
N LYS A 157 -4.04 -5.86 23.60
CA LYS A 157 -2.66 -5.36 23.73
C LYS A 157 -2.33 -4.75 25.10
N ALA A 158 -2.82 -5.37 26.17
CA ALA A 158 -2.51 -4.93 27.53
C ALA A 158 -1.01 -5.03 27.83
N GLY A 159 -0.40 -3.95 28.31
CA GLY A 159 1.02 -3.91 28.64
C GLY A 159 1.34 -4.46 30.04
N SER A 160 0.39 -4.44 30.98
CA SER A 160 0.51 -5.00 32.32
C SER A 160 -0.86 -5.30 32.95
N PRO A 161 -0.94 -6.26 33.89
CA PRO A 161 -2.19 -6.57 34.60
C PRO A 161 -2.76 -5.37 35.38
N ARG A 162 -1.91 -4.56 36.02
CA ARG A 162 -2.31 -3.37 36.79
C ARG A 162 -2.99 -2.33 35.90
N HIS A 163 -2.42 -2.07 34.72
CA HIS A 163 -2.99 -1.15 33.73
C HIS A 163 -4.34 -1.67 33.21
N ALA A 164 -4.40 -2.94 32.82
CA ALA A 164 -5.62 -3.57 32.35
C ALA A 164 -6.75 -3.51 33.40
N GLN A 165 -6.43 -3.74 34.68
CA GLN A 165 -7.39 -3.67 35.76
C GLN A 165 -7.95 -2.25 35.97
N GLU A 166 -7.13 -1.22 35.82
CA GLU A 166 -7.59 0.19 35.92
C GLU A 166 -8.54 0.55 34.78
N VAL A 167 -8.21 0.10 33.54
CA VAL A 167 -9.08 0.32 32.37
C VAL A 167 -10.40 -0.45 32.53
N ARG A 168 -10.33 -1.74 32.92
CA ARG A 168 -11.50 -2.57 33.21
C ARG A 168 -12.45 -1.90 34.18
N ARG A 169 -11.97 -1.50 35.38
CA ARG A 169 -12.76 -0.85 36.41
C ARG A 169 -13.40 0.44 35.91
N SER A 170 -12.67 1.21 35.08
CA SER A 170 -13.17 2.48 34.55
C SER A 170 -14.30 2.28 33.53
N ILE A 171 -14.30 1.19 32.78
CA ILE A 171 -15.36 0.82 31.80
C ILE A 171 -16.56 0.23 32.53
N GLU A 172 -16.33 -0.72 33.47
CA GLU A 172 -17.38 -1.38 34.22
C GLU A 172 -18.17 -0.39 35.10
N ALA A 173 -17.51 0.65 35.61
CA ALA A 173 -18.18 1.77 36.31
C ALA A 173 -19.13 2.58 35.41
N ARG A 174 -19.12 2.36 34.08
CA ARG A 174 -20.06 2.95 33.11
C ARG A 174 -21.15 1.95 32.66
N GLY A 175 -21.25 0.79 33.33
CA GLY A 175 -22.25 -0.23 33.03
C GLY A 175 -21.96 -1.17 31.86
N LEU A 176 -20.76 -1.14 31.32
CA LEU A 176 -20.37 -2.05 30.24
C LEU A 176 -19.44 -3.15 30.77
N PRO A 177 -19.76 -4.45 30.62
CA PRO A 177 -18.91 -5.54 31.06
C PRO A 177 -17.65 -5.64 30.20
N VAL A 178 -16.50 -5.93 30.84
CA VAL A 178 -15.26 -6.29 30.15
C VAL A 178 -15.16 -7.81 30.10
N LEU A 179 -15.34 -8.38 28.92
CA LEU A 179 -15.44 -9.82 28.66
C LEU A 179 -14.08 -10.53 28.71
N GLY A 180 -13.00 -9.79 28.58
CA GLY A 180 -11.65 -10.35 28.66
C GLY A 180 -10.56 -9.31 28.40
N VAL A 181 -9.31 -9.73 28.65
CA VAL A 181 -8.11 -8.91 28.47
C VAL A 181 -7.03 -9.76 27.82
N LEU A 182 -6.56 -9.36 26.63
CA LEU A 182 -5.41 -9.99 25.98
C LEU A 182 -4.16 -9.13 26.18
N ALA A 183 -3.08 -9.81 26.60
CA ALA A 183 -1.77 -9.20 26.71
C ALA A 183 -1.18 -8.90 25.31
N ARG A 184 -0.21 -7.99 25.26
CA ARG A 184 0.59 -7.75 24.06
C ARG A 184 1.50 -8.97 23.86
N ASP A 185 1.18 -9.81 22.88
CA ASP A 185 2.00 -10.96 22.51
C ASP A 185 2.55 -10.78 21.09
N ALA A 186 3.89 -10.87 20.97
CA ALA A 186 4.58 -10.80 19.69
C ALA A 186 4.39 -12.06 18.81
N GLY A 187 3.89 -13.16 19.38
CA GLY A 187 3.68 -14.45 18.68
C GLY A 187 2.41 -14.55 17.85
N VAL A 188 1.50 -13.56 17.91
CA VAL A 188 0.14 -13.61 17.29
C VAL A 188 -0.03 -12.60 16.15
N SER A 189 1.04 -11.94 15.70
CA SER A 189 0.93 -11.04 14.55
C SER A 189 0.78 -11.83 13.24
N ALA A 190 -0.34 -11.65 12.54
CA ALA A 190 -0.49 -12.16 11.19
C ALA A 190 0.35 -11.30 10.21
N PRO A 191 1.16 -11.91 9.33
CA PRO A 191 1.91 -11.17 8.32
C PRO A 191 0.95 -10.42 7.38
N SER A 192 1.32 -9.19 6.99
CA SER A 192 0.53 -8.35 6.10
C SER A 192 1.29 -8.04 4.81
N ARG A 193 0.55 -7.85 3.72
CA ARG A 193 1.00 -7.38 2.41
C ARG A 193 0.46 -5.98 2.11
N HIS A 194 0.77 -5.49 0.91
CA HIS A 194 0.35 -4.18 0.40
C HIS A 194 -1.17 -3.92 0.37
N LEU A 195 -2.01 -4.97 0.41
CA LEU A 195 -3.48 -4.87 0.43
C LEU A 195 -4.13 -5.41 1.72
N GLY A 196 -3.35 -5.82 2.73
CA GLY A 196 -3.89 -6.36 3.98
C GLY A 196 -3.13 -7.58 4.49
N LEU A 197 -3.81 -8.48 5.22
CA LEU A 197 -3.22 -9.74 5.70
C LEU A 197 -2.87 -10.67 4.52
N VAL A 198 -1.87 -11.54 4.71
CA VAL A 198 -1.62 -12.64 3.77
C VAL A 198 -2.78 -13.62 3.85
N PRO A 199 -3.43 -14.00 2.72
CA PRO A 199 -4.56 -14.93 2.72
C PRO A 199 -4.26 -16.25 3.44
N ALA A 200 -5.26 -16.82 4.12
CA ALA A 200 -5.09 -18.07 4.86
C ALA A 200 -4.62 -19.24 3.98
N ALA A 201 -5.09 -19.31 2.73
CA ALA A 201 -4.70 -20.34 1.76
C ALA A 201 -3.23 -20.30 1.35
N GLU A 202 -2.56 -19.17 1.53
CA GLU A 202 -1.14 -18.99 1.20
C GLU A 202 -0.20 -19.35 2.37
N ARG A 203 -0.72 -19.52 3.59
CA ARG A 203 0.06 -19.75 4.79
C ARG A 203 0.08 -21.22 5.18
N ALA A 204 1.25 -21.86 5.12
CA ALA A 204 1.41 -23.24 5.56
C ALA A 204 1.18 -23.43 7.09
N ASP A 205 1.36 -22.37 7.89
CA ASP A 205 1.18 -22.35 9.35
C ASP A 205 -0.18 -21.80 9.82
N ALA A 206 -1.10 -21.47 8.89
CA ALA A 206 -2.36 -20.78 9.21
C ALA A 206 -3.19 -21.56 10.25
N ALA A 207 -3.34 -22.87 10.09
CA ALA A 207 -4.08 -23.71 11.02
C ALA A 207 -3.43 -23.73 12.43
N ALA A 208 -2.10 -23.93 12.51
CA ALA A 208 -1.38 -23.95 13.78
C ALA A 208 -1.37 -22.58 14.47
N ALA A 209 -1.31 -21.47 13.70
CA ALA A 209 -1.42 -20.14 14.26
C ALA A 209 -2.84 -19.85 14.79
N LEU A 210 -3.86 -20.30 14.07
CA LEU A 210 -5.24 -20.22 14.51
C LEU A 210 -5.50 -21.06 15.77
N ASP A 211 -4.86 -22.20 15.86
CA ASP A 211 -4.90 -23.09 17.02
C ASP A 211 -4.35 -22.42 18.28
N ARG A 212 -3.20 -21.75 18.17
CA ARG A 212 -2.63 -20.99 19.29
C ARG A 212 -3.54 -19.82 19.68
N LEU A 213 -4.04 -19.09 18.69
CA LEU A 213 -4.94 -17.94 18.91
C LEU A 213 -6.21 -18.38 19.64
N ALA A 214 -6.85 -19.47 19.20
CA ALA A 214 -8.06 -19.99 19.85
C ALA A 214 -7.81 -20.41 21.31
N GLY A 215 -6.65 -21.00 21.61
CA GLY A 215 -6.25 -21.31 22.97
C GLY A 215 -6.12 -20.04 23.85
N GLN A 216 -5.45 -19.00 23.35
CA GLN A 216 -5.33 -17.72 24.05
C GLN A 216 -6.69 -17.03 24.28
N ILE A 217 -7.56 -17.05 23.28
CA ILE A 217 -8.91 -16.51 23.43
C ILE A 217 -9.69 -17.27 24.50
N ALA A 218 -9.65 -18.59 24.50
CA ALA A 218 -10.35 -19.42 25.49
C ALA A 218 -9.82 -19.23 26.92
N GLU A 219 -8.54 -18.91 27.07
CA GLU A 219 -7.90 -18.64 28.38
C GLU A 219 -8.24 -17.25 28.94
N HIS A 220 -8.39 -16.24 28.08
CA HIS A 220 -8.41 -14.84 28.49
C HIS A 220 -9.73 -14.13 28.29
N ILE A 221 -10.70 -14.75 27.57
CA ILE A 221 -12.03 -14.20 27.30
C ILE A 221 -13.10 -15.14 27.85
N ASP A 222 -14.08 -14.57 28.52
CA ASP A 222 -15.26 -15.29 29.00
C ASP A 222 -16.19 -15.66 27.82
N LEU A 223 -15.95 -16.83 27.24
CA LEU A 223 -16.73 -17.35 26.11
C LEU A 223 -18.20 -17.60 26.50
N GLY A 224 -18.47 -17.93 27.76
CA GLY A 224 -19.84 -18.09 28.26
C GLY A 224 -20.61 -16.78 28.18
N ALA A 225 -20.03 -15.70 28.70
CA ALA A 225 -20.62 -14.37 28.60
C ALA A 225 -20.79 -13.90 27.14
N VAL A 226 -19.85 -14.22 26.25
CA VAL A 226 -19.97 -13.93 24.79
C VAL A 226 -21.18 -14.64 24.20
N VAL A 227 -21.38 -15.93 24.51
CA VAL A 227 -22.55 -16.71 24.04
C VAL A 227 -23.85 -16.17 24.61
N ASP A 228 -23.88 -15.80 25.90
CA ASP A 228 -25.08 -15.26 26.54
C ASP A 228 -25.47 -13.89 25.92
N LEU A 229 -24.50 -13.03 25.63
CA LEU A 229 -24.74 -11.78 24.90
C LEU A 229 -25.27 -12.03 23.48
N ALA A 230 -24.75 -13.05 22.79
CA ALA A 230 -25.27 -13.45 21.48
C ALA A 230 -26.72 -13.95 21.55
N ARG A 231 -27.07 -14.73 22.57
CA ARG A 231 -28.42 -15.24 22.84
C ARG A 231 -29.41 -14.14 23.22
N ALA A 232 -28.95 -13.04 23.76
CA ALA A 232 -29.75 -11.87 24.10
C ALA A 232 -30.15 -11.02 22.87
N ALA A 233 -29.64 -11.33 21.67
CA ALA A 233 -30.03 -10.66 20.45
C ALA A 233 -31.53 -10.85 20.18
N PRO A 234 -32.30 -9.81 19.80
CA PRO A 234 -33.74 -9.92 19.50
C PRO A 234 -34.00 -10.78 18.26
N ASP A 235 -35.18 -11.31 18.12
CA ASP A 235 -35.58 -12.06 16.92
C ASP A 235 -35.49 -11.15 15.67
N LEU A 236 -35.11 -11.73 14.53
CA LEU A 236 -35.06 -11.04 13.24
C LEU A 236 -36.43 -11.12 12.54
N ASP A 237 -36.91 -9.95 12.10
CA ASP A 237 -38.09 -9.86 11.24
C ASP A 237 -37.69 -9.94 9.77
N ALA A 238 -37.16 -11.08 9.37
CA ALA A 238 -36.71 -11.35 8.03
C ALA A 238 -36.90 -12.84 7.69
N THR A 239 -36.96 -13.13 6.40
CA THR A 239 -36.92 -14.50 5.86
C THR A 239 -35.52 -14.74 5.31
N ALA A 240 -34.97 -15.95 5.50
CA ALA A 240 -33.67 -16.30 4.94
C ALA A 240 -33.66 -16.12 3.42
N TRP A 241 -32.60 -15.54 2.90
CA TRP A 241 -32.37 -15.42 1.46
C TRP A 241 -32.36 -16.83 0.83
N SER A 242 -32.85 -16.93 -0.39
CA SER A 242 -32.86 -18.19 -1.15
C SER A 242 -32.39 -17.93 -2.58
N PRO A 243 -31.33 -18.62 -3.06
CA PRO A 243 -30.86 -18.48 -4.44
C PRO A 243 -31.95 -18.73 -5.46
N ALA A 244 -32.78 -19.77 -5.27
CA ALA A 244 -33.86 -20.11 -6.18
C ALA A 244 -34.94 -19.02 -6.23
N SER A 245 -35.34 -18.47 -5.08
CA SER A 245 -36.31 -17.37 -5.02
C SER A 245 -35.75 -16.07 -5.61
N ALA A 246 -34.48 -15.80 -5.41
CA ALA A 246 -33.79 -14.63 -5.99
C ALA A 246 -33.78 -14.70 -7.52
N LEU A 247 -33.48 -15.87 -8.10
CA LEU A 247 -33.52 -16.08 -9.55
C LEU A 247 -34.94 -15.97 -10.12
N ALA A 248 -35.97 -16.49 -9.40
CA ALA A 248 -37.37 -16.39 -9.82
C ALA A 248 -37.88 -14.94 -9.79
N GLY A 249 -37.50 -14.15 -8.77
CA GLY A 249 -37.83 -12.73 -8.67
C GLY A 249 -37.22 -11.88 -9.80
N ALA A 250 -36.08 -12.29 -10.33
CA ALA A 250 -35.42 -11.63 -11.46
C ALA A 250 -36.18 -11.76 -12.80
N LEU A 251 -37.23 -12.56 -12.86
CA LEU A 251 -38.12 -12.74 -14.04
C LEU A 251 -39.21 -11.67 -14.16
N SER A 252 -39.47 -10.86 -13.12
CA SER A 252 -40.49 -9.80 -13.14
C SER A 252 -39.97 -8.54 -13.84
N PRO A 253 -40.59 -8.09 -14.97
CA PRO A 253 -40.19 -6.83 -15.60
C PRO A 253 -40.56 -5.68 -14.67
N GLY A 254 -39.55 -4.98 -14.13
CA GLY A 254 -39.76 -3.77 -13.35
C GLY A 254 -39.12 -3.67 -11.98
N SER A 255 -38.30 -4.61 -11.54
CA SER A 255 -37.52 -4.45 -10.30
C SER A 255 -36.22 -3.69 -10.56
N ALA A 256 -36.35 -2.48 -11.08
CA ALA A 256 -35.27 -1.50 -10.91
C ALA A 256 -35.14 -1.22 -9.40
N VAL A 257 -33.98 -1.39 -8.85
CA VAL A 257 -33.66 -1.04 -7.46
C VAL A 257 -33.92 0.46 -7.31
N ASN A 258 -35.13 0.82 -6.87
CA ASN A 258 -35.45 2.18 -6.45
C ASN A 258 -34.77 2.39 -5.10
N ASN A 259 -33.55 2.90 -5.11
CA ASN A 259 -32.97 3.52 -3.92
C ASN A 259 -33.74 4.81 -3.64
N PRO A 260 -34.42 4.96 -2.49
CA PRO A 260 -34.98 6.24 -2.10
C PRO A 260 -33.83 7.26 -1.94
N PRO A 261 -34.06 8.55 -2.25
CA PRO A 261 -33.05 9.57 -2.08
C PRO A 261 -32.55 9.59 -0.63
N ILE A 262 -31.24 9.52 -0.45
CA ILE A 262 -30.49 9.45 0.80
C ILE A 262 -30.75 10.75 1.58
N GLY A 263 -31.70 10.74 2.50
CA GLY A 263 -32.04 11.94 3.26
C GLY A 263 -32.95 11.77 4.47
N ARG A 264 -33.45 10.56 4.74
CA ARG A 264 -34.38 10.34 5.89
C ARG A 264 -34.39 8.87 6.35
N LEU A 265 -33.32 8.37 6.95
CA LEU A 265 -33.31 6.98 7.45
C LEU A 265 -32.70 6.84 8.86
N LEU A 266 -32.94 7.77 9.76
CA LEU A 266 -32.65 7.60 11.18
C LEU A 266 -33.72 8.17 12.11
N THR A 267 -35.03 8.02 11.75
CA THR A 267 -36.11 8.21 12.75
C THR A 267 -37.08 7.02 12.67
N PRO A 268 -37.18 6.20 13.71
CA PRO A 268 -38.25 5.21 13.79
C PRO A 268 -39.57 5.93 13.99
N THR A 269 -40.46 5.93 13.00
CA THR A 269 -41.87 6.26 13.23
C THR A 269 -42.51 5.13 14.02
N LEU A 270 -42.75 5.38 15.29
CA LEU A 270 -43.67 4.57 16.11
C LEU A 270 -45.07 4.58 15.45
N ARG A 271 -45.41 3.54 14.73
CA ARG A 271 -46.81 3.30 14.37
C ARG A 271 -47.48 2.60 15.53
N GLY A 272 -48.64 3.12 15.85
CA GLY A 272 -49.47 2.71 16.97
C GLY A 272 -49.85 1.23 16.99
N GLY A 273 -50.10 0.69 18.19
CA GLY A 273 -50.34 -0.68 18.49
C GLY A 273 -51.58 -1.26 17.82
N PRO A 274 -51.61 -2.59 17.64
CA PRO A 274 -52.77 -3.31 17.11
C PRO A 274 -53.84 -3.55 18.19
N GLY A 275 -55.11 -3.41 17.78
CA GLY A 275 -56.28 -3.76 18.56
C GLY A 275 -56.38 -5.30 18.75
N PRO A 276 -57.09 -5.74 19.75
CA PRO A 276 -57.13 -7.15 20.16
C PRO A 276 -58.04 -7.99 19.26
N GLY A 277 -57.55 -9.13 18.77
CA GLY A 277 -58.40 -10.20 18.27
C GLY A 277 -57.93 -10.94 17.05
N SER A 278 -57.14 -11.99 17.24
CA SER A 278 -57.15 -13.19 16.42
C SER A 278 -56.43 -14.35 17.12
N SER A 279 -57.06 -15.49 17.11
CA SER A 279 -56.70 -16.74 17.77
C SER A 279 -55.36 -17.35 17.34
N PRO A 280 -54.74 -18.24 18.16
CA PRO A 280 -53.44 -18.80 17.87
C PRO A 280 -53.47 -19.79 16.72
N VAL A 281 -52.67 -19.54 15.68
CA VAL A 281 -52.33 -20.51 14.65
C VAL A 281 -51.20 -21.38 15.17
N ASN A 282 -51.48 -22.69 15.29
CA ASN A 282 -50.46 -23.70 15.60
C ASN A 282 -49.35 -23.69 14.55
N ASN A 283 -48.16 -23.26 14.92
CA ASN A 283 -46.95 -23.47 14.14
C ASN A 283 -46.41 -24.88 14.39
N PRO A 284 -46.18 -25.69 13.35
CA PRO A 284 -45.46 -26.95 13.50
C PRO A 284 -43.99 -26.71 13.84
N PRO A 285 -43.33 -27.65 14.52
CA PRO A 285 -41.94 -27.53 14.91
C PRO A 285 -41.02 -27.44 13.69
N ILE A 286 -39.98 -26.58 13.74
CA ILE A 286 -39.05 -26.18 12.70
C ILE A 286 -38.16 -27.34 12.13
N GLY A 287 -38.49 -28.58 12.36
CA GLY A 287 -37.75 -29.76 11.91
C GLY A 287 -38.07 -30.28 10.51
N ARG A 288 -38.88 -29.61 9.69
CA ARG A 288 -39.38 -30.20 8.41
C ARG A 288 -39.54 -29.26 7.23
N LEU A 289 -38.77 -28.20 7.16
CA LEU A 289 -38.79 -27.29 6.00
C LEU A 289 -37.39 -26.84 5.61
N LEU A 290 -36.63 -27.71 5.05
CA LEU A 290 -35.46 -27.38 4.18
C LEU A 290 -34.65 -28.68 3.98
N THR A 291 -35.22 -29.68 3.31
CA THR A 291 -34.40 -30.56 2.48
C THR A 291 -34.02 -29.70 1.28
N PRO A 292 -32.71 -29.46 0.99
CA PRO A 292 -32.31 -28.90 -0.28
C PRO A 292 -32.87 -29.82 -1.35
N ALA A 293 -33.60 -29.28 -2.34
CA ALA A 293 -33.83 -30.00 -3.57
C ALA A 293 -32.45 -30.50 -4.02
N ALA A 294 -32.28 -31.79 -4.19
CA ALA A 294 -31.06 -32.38 -4.68
C ALA A 294 -30.71 -31.65 -5.97
N ALA A 295 -29.59 -30.90 -5.94
CA ALA A 295 -29.01 -30.34 -7.14
C ALA A 295 -28.81 -31.52 -8.09
N SER A 296 -29.32 -31.43 -9.32
CA SER A 296 -29.07 -32.44 -10.33
C SER A 296 -27.53 -32.44 -10.53
N GLU A 297 -26.88 -33.55 -10.22
CA GLU A 297 -25.41 -33.73 -10.45
C GLU A 297 -25.08 -33.70 -11.97
N ASP A 298 -26.07 -33.50 -12.82
CA ASP A 298 -26.00 -33.57 -14.29
C ASP A 298 -26.03 -32.22 -15.02
N GLY A 299 -25.90 -31.07 -14.32
CA GLY A 299 -25.87 -29.75 -14.95
C GLY A 299 -24.56 -29.45 -15.64
N PRO A 300 -24.52 -28.47 -16.61
CA PRO A 300 -23.27 -28.07 -17.28
C PRO A 300 -22.25 -27.57 -16.27
N VAL A 301 -20.99 -28.00 -16.42
CA VAL A 301 -19.91 -27.66 -15.51
C VAL A 301 -19.47 -26.20 -15.75
N VAL A 302 -19.45 -25.43 -14.67
CA VAL A 302 -18.77 -24.12 -14.61
C VAL A 302 -17.47 -24.30 -13.84
N ALA A 303 -16.32 -24.17 -14.53
CA ALA A 303 -15.04 -24.18 -13.87
C ALA A 303 -14.83 -22.85 -13.11
N VAL A 304 -14.58 -22.95 -11.80
CA VAL A 304 -14.42 -21.82 -10.91
C VAL A 304 -12.96 -21.76 -10.43
N ALA A 305 -12.24 -20.67 -10.71
CA ALA A 305 -10.87 -20.54 -10.25
C ALA A 305 -10.78 -20.46 -8.73
N GLY A 306 -9.83 -21.19 -8.15
CA GLY A 306 -9.52 -21.25 -6.74
C GLY A 306 -8.02 -21.38 -6.47
N GLY A 307 -7.62 -21.95 -5.33
CA GLY A 307 -6.23 -22.10 -4.92
C GLY A 307 -5.62 -20.81 -4.38
N ARG A 308 -4.27 -20.73 -4.36
CA ARG A 308 -3.54 -19.62 -3.72
C ARG A 308 -3.63 -18.31 -4.48
N ALA A 309 -3.75 -18.36 -5.81
CA ALA A 309 -3.81 -17.16 -6.65
C ALA A 309 -5.22 -16.56 -6.77
N PHE A 310 -6.28 -17.36 -6.50
CA PHE A 310 -7.69 -17.01 -6.65
C PHE A 310 -8.44 -17.25 -5.33
N THR A 311 -8.17 -16.40 -4.36
CA THR A 311 -8.66 -16.58 -2.99
C THR A 311 -10.00 -15.92 -2.71
N PHE A 312 -10.50 -15.09 -3.65
CA PHE A 312 -11.71 -14.29 -3.45
C PHE A 312 -12.83 -14.65 -4.43
N ARG A 313 -13.94 -15.08 -3.88
CA ARG A 313 -15.24 -15.22 -4.52
C ARG A 313 -16.35 -15.21 -3.47
N TYR A 314 -17.51 -14.66 -3.82
CA TYR A 314 -18.68 -14.70 -2.97
C TYR A 314 -19.30 -16.10 -3.01
N ALA A 315 -19.63 -16.67 -1.84
CA ALA A 315 -20.27 -17.99 -1.75
C ALA A 315 -21.62 -18.01 -2.48
N GLU A 316 -22.33 -16.90 -2.46
CA GLU A 316 -23.62 -16.70 -3.12
C GLU A 316 -23.55 -16.85 -4.65
N THR A 317 -22.40 -16.54 -5.26
CA THR A 317 -22.20 -16.74 -6.71
C THR A 317 -22.31 -18.22 -7.09
N GLU A 318 -21.62 -19.11 -6.35
CA GLU A 318 -21.70 -20.55 -6.58
C GLU A 318 -23.10 -21.10 -6.27
N GLU A 319 -23.74 -20.58 -5.21
CA GLU A 319 -25.10 -20.98 -4.83
C GLU A 319 -26.13 -20.58 -5.89
N LEU A 320 -26.02 -19.40 -6.47
CA LEU A 320 -26.87 -18.94 -7.58
C LEU A 320 -26.62 -19.77 -8.85
N LEU A 321 -25.38 -20.11 -9.17
CA LEU A 321 -25.08 -20.97 -10.32
C LEU A 321 -25.68 -22.37 -10.15
N ARG A 322 -25.60 -22.96 -8.93
CA ARG A 322 -26.26 -24.25 -8.65
C ARG A 322 -27.79 -24.14 -8.76
N ALA A 323 -28.38 -23.08 -8.23
CA ALA A 323 -29.83 -22.84 -8.34
C ALA A 323 -30.28 -22.58 -9.78
N ALA A 324 -29.38 -22.08 -10.65
CA ALA A 324 -29.60 -21.90 -12.08
C ALA A 324 -29.33 -23.19 -12.90
N GLY A 325 -29.09 -24.34 -12.24
CA GLY A 325 -28.91 -25.64 -12.88
C GLY A 325 -27.52 -25.92 -13.41
N CYS A 326 -26.50 -25.13 -13.01
CA CYS A 326 -25.10 -25.38 -13.31
C CYS A 326 -24.42 -26.18 -12.19
N THR A 327 -23.28 -26.82 -12.52
CA THR A 327 -22.42 -27.53 -11.57
C THR A 327 -21.09 -26.77 -11.44
N PRO A 328 -20.90 -25.84 -10.47
CA PRO A 328 -19.63 -25.17 -10.23
C PRO A 328 -18.62 -26.14 -9.64
N ILE A 329 -17.45 -26.28 -10.31
CA ILE A 329 -16.31 -27.11 -9.88
C ILE A 329 -15.08 -26.21 -9.74
N VAL A 330 -14.48 -26.22 -8.54
CA VAL A 330 -13.28 -25.43 -8.26
C VAL A 330 -12.04 -26.14 -8.83
N PHE A 331 -11.15 -25.35 -9.48
CA PHE A 331 -9.83 -25.78 -9.94
C PHE A 331 -8.77 -24.76 -9.53
N ASP A 332 -7.52 -25.19 -9.36
CA ASP A 332 -6.39 -24.30 -9.03
C ASP A 332 -5.55 -24.03 -10.30
N PRO A 333 -5.60 -22.80 -10.86
CA PRO A 333 -4.82 -22.45 -12.05
C PRO A 333 -3.30 -22.60 -11.89
N ALA A 334 -2.77 -22.63 -10.65
CA ALA A 334 -1.34 -22.80 -10.42
C ALA A 334 -0.88 -24.27 -10.47
N THR A 335 -1.77 -25.24 -10.14
CA THR A 335 -1.39 -26.66 -9.97
C THR A 335 -2.12 -27.62 -10.91
N ASP A 336 -3.39 -27.37 -11.22
CA ASP A 336 -4.17 -28.23 -12.09
C ASP A 336 -3.75 -28.06 -13.56
N ARG A 337 -3.57 -29.17 -14.25
CA ARG A 337 -3.01 -29.16 -15.63
C ARG A 337 -4.06 -29.05 -16.72
N ALA A 338 -5.33 -29.14 -16.33
CA ALA A 338 -6.49 -29.09 -17.25
C ALA A 338 -7.68 -28.47 -16.53
N LEU A 339 -8.66 -27.97 -17.30
CA LEU A 339 -9.98 -27.60 -16.81
C LEU A 339 -10.75 -28.84 -16.33
N PRO A 340 -11.68 -28.70 -15.38
CA PRO A 340 -12.58 -29.78 -14.99
C PRO A 340 -13.27 -30.39 -16.21
N PRO A 341 -13.37 -31.73 -16.30
CA PRO A 341 -14.04 -32.40 -17.42
C PRO A 341 -15.46 -31.91 -17.62
N GLY A 342 -15.89 -31.70 -18.85
CA GLY A 342 -17.23 -31.22 -19.17
C GLY A 342 -17.46 -29.72 -18.93
N THR A 343 -16.38 -28.91 -18.75
CA THR A 343 -16.49 -27.46 -18.57
C THR A 343 -17.23 -26.83 -19.76
N ARG A 344 -18.28 -26.06 -19.43
CA ARG A 344 -19.14 -25.31 -20.36
C ARG A 344 -19.22 -23.82 -20.01
N GLY A 345 -18.62 -23.39 -18.90
CA GLY A 345 -18.49 -22.01 -18.48
C GLY A 345 -17.24 -21.83 -17.63
N LEU A 346 -16.69 -20.60 -17.57
CA LEU A 346 -15.51 -20.26 -16.79
C LEU A 346 -15.78 -19.02 -15.95
N TYR A 347 -15.63 -19.17 -14.62
CA TYR A 347 -15.67 -18.04 -13.67
C TYR A 347 -14.31 -17.88 -12.99
N LEU A 348 -13.67 -16.76 -13.24
CA LEU A 348 -12.38 -16.39 -12.68
C LEU A 348 -12.58 -15.22 -11.71
N GLY A 349 -12.60 -15.49 -10.41
CA GLY A 349 -12.80 -14.49 -9.37
C GLY A 349 -11.56 -13.65 -9.08
N GLY A 350 -11.58 -13.00 -7.93
CA GLY A 350 -10.48 -12.17 -7.43
C GLY A 350 -9.37 -12.95 -6.71
N GLY A 351 -8.29 -12.26 -6.38
CA GLY A 351 -7.14 -12.83 -5.68
C GLY A 351 -5.87 -12.03 -5.89
N PHE A 352 -4.72 -12.73 -5.77
CA PHE A 352 -3.38 -12.14 -5.88
C PHE A 352 -2.52 -12.86 -6.92
N PRO A 353 -2.89 -12.84 -8.20
CA PRO A 353 -2.15 -13.56 -9.24
C PRO A 353 -0.74 -13.00 -9.43
N GLU A 354 -0.48 -11.72 -9.10
CA GLU A 354 0.83 -11.11 -9.14
C GLU A 354 1.82 -11.77 -8.17
N ALA A 355 1.34 -12.22 -7.00
CA ALA A 355 2.17 -12.95 -6.03
C ALA A 355 2.52 -14.37 -6.50
N HIS A 356 1.77 -14.89 -7.46
CA HIS A 356 1.89 -16.26 -7.98
C HIS A 356 2.16 -16.30 -9.49
N ALA A 357 2.53 -15.16 -10.09
CA ALA A 357 2.66 -15.02 -11.55
C ALA A 357 3.64 -16.02 -12.18
N ALA A 358 4.75 -16.33 -11.52
CA ALA A 358 5.70 -17.34 -11.97
C ALA A 358 5.11 -18.76 -11.99
N ALA A 359 4.36 -19.14 -10.94
CA ALA A 359 3.70 -20.46 -10.88
C ALA A 359 2.61 -20.59 -11.96
N LEU A 360 1.76 -19.56 -12.09
CA LEU A 360 0.72 -19.50 -13.12
C LEU A 360 1.33 -19.57 -14.52
N SER A 361 2.40 -18.82 -14.78
CA SER A 361 3.10 -18.80 -16.08
C SER A 361 3.74 -20.14 -16.44
N SER A 362 4.20 -20.90 -15.44
CA SER A 362 4.82 -22.22 -15.66
C SER A 362 3.81 -23.31 -16.03
N ASN A 363 2.51 -23.10 -15.72
CA ASN A 363 1.45 -24.06 -16.02
C ASN A 363 0.95 -23.94 -17.48
N THR A 364 1.89 -24.09 -18.43
CA THR A 364 1.64 -23.94 -19.87
C THR A 364 0.54 -24.84 -20.44
N PRO A 365 0.30 -26.08 -19.97
CA PRO A 365 -0.80 -26.87 -20.47
C PRO A 365 -2.16 -26.22 -20.22
N LEU A 366 -2.43 -25.80 -18.99
CA LEU A 366 -3.69 -25.16 -18.63
C LEU A 366 -3.85 -23.78 -19.29
N LEU A 367 -2.77 -23.00 -19.39
CA LEU A 367 -2.82 -21.69 -20.09
C LEU A 367 -3.25 -21.84 -21.56
N ARG A 368 -2.78 -22.90 -22.25
CA ARG A 368 -3.19 -23.20 -23.62
C ARG A 368 -4.64 -23.63 -23.67
N GLU A 369 -5.06 -24.58 -22.83
CA GLU A 369 -6.43 -25.08 -22.81
C GLU A 369 -7.44 -23.96 -22.53
N VAL A 370 -7.17 -23.08 -21.52
CA VAL A 370 -8.03 -21.93 -21.23
C VAL A 370 -8.09 -20.98 -22.42
N ARG A 371 -6.94 -20.68 -23.06
CA ARG A 371 -6.90 -19.83 -24.26
C ARG A 371 -7.75 -20.43 -25.39
N ASP A 372 -7.54 -21.70 -25.70
CA ASP A 372 -8.21 -22.39 -26.80
C ASP A 372 -9.74 -22.46 -26.55
N ALA A 373 -10.16 -22.76 -25.30
CA ALA A 373 -11.55 -22.78 -24.91
C ALA A 373 -12.21 -21.39 -25.00
N VAL A 374 -11.55 -20.33 -24.49
CA VAL A 374 -12.04 -18.96 -24.59
C VAL A 374 -12.11 -18.51 -26.06
N SER A 375 -11.10 -18.88 -26.89
CA SER A 375 -11.11 -18.59 -28.32
C SER A 375 -12.21 -19.31 -29.07
N ALA A 376 -12.65 -20.48 -28.58
CA ALA A 376 -13.80 -21.24 -29.11
C ALA A 376 -15.14 -20.70 -28.59
N GLY A 377 -15.18 -19.60 -27.87
CA GLY A 377 -16.39 -18.93 -27.36
C GLY A 377 -16.92 -19.48 -26.05
N LEU A 378 -16.11 -20.13 -25.21
CA LEU A 378 -16.50 -20.54 -23.86
C LEU A 378 -17.01 -19.33 -23.06
N PRO A 379 -18.28 -19.34 -22.58
CA PRO A 379 -18.76 -18.28 -21.72
C PRO A 379 -17.86 -18.05 -20.52
N THR A 380 -17.27 -16.83 -20.42
CA THR A 380 -16.22 -16.52 -19.47
C THR A 380 -16.49 -15.21 -18.75
N VAL A 381 -16.57 -15.26 -17.41
CA VAL A 381 -16.58 -14.09 -16.53
C VAL A 381 -15.26 -14.03 -15.76
N ALA A 382 -14.62 -12.87 -15.77
CA ALA A 382 -13.33 -12.66 -15.13
C ALA A 382 -13.31 -11.35 -14.35
N GLU A 383 -13.18 -11.44 -13.01
CA GLU A 383 -13.15 -10.31 -12.09
C GLU A 383 -11.73 -10.12 -11.54
N CYS A 384 -11.17 -8.91 -11.58
CA CYS A 384 -9.89 -8.52 -10.98
C CYS A 384 -8.73 -9.50 -11.30
N ALA A 385 -8.43 -10.47 -10.42
CA ALA A 385 -7.41 -11.50 -10.67
C ALA A 385 -7.70 -12.31 -11.95
N GLY A 386 -8.97 -12.56 -12.23
CA GLY A 386 -9.42 -13.24 -13.45
C GLY A 386 -9.11 -12.45 -14.70
N LEU A 387 -9.32 -11.13 -14.71
CA LEU A 387 -8.91 -10.27 -15.79
C LEU A 387 -7.38 -10.37 -16.01
N LEU A 388 -6.61 -10.23 -14.91
CA LEU A 388 -5.14 -10.30 -14.99
C LEU A 388 -4.66 -11.62 -15.59
N TYR A 389 -5.25 -12.74 -15.17
CA TYR A 389 -4.92 -14.08 -15.66
C TYR A 389 -5.22 -14.26 -17.15
N LEU A 390 -6.28 -13.62 -17.67
CA LEU A 390 -6.64 -13.68 -19.09
C LEU A 390 -5.77 -12.77 -19.97
N THR A 391 -5.02 -11.81 -19.43
CA THR A 391 -4.13 -10.95 -20.23
C THR A 391 -2.94 -11.71 -20.79
N ARG A 392 -2.19 -11.07 -21.70
CA ARG A 392 -0.99 -11.66 -22.34
C ARG A 392 0.14 -11.91 -21.34
N ALA A 393 0.29 -11.02 -20.39
CA ALA A 393 1.32 -11.10 -19.36
C ALA A 393 0.94 -10.28 -18.13
N LEU A 394 1.47 -10.68 -16.96
CA LEU A 394 1.44 -9.96 -15.69
C LEU A 394 2.87 -9.83 -15.16
N ASP A 395 3.37 -8.60 -14.98
CA ASP A 395 4.76 -8.31 -14.58
C ASP A 395 5.81 -9.08 -15.41
N GLY A 396 5.61 -9.16 -16.73
CA GLY A 396 6.49 -9.89 -17.65
C GLY A 396 6.28 -11.41 -17.71
N HIS A 397 5.51 -12.00 -16.77
CA HIS A 397 5.16 -13.42 -16.82
C HIS A 397 4.02 -13.66 -17.83
N ARG A 398 4.25 -14.54 -18.80
CA ARG A 398 3.23 -14.89 -19.82
C ARG A 398 2.06 -15.60 -19.16
N LEU A 399 0.83 -15.17 -19.49
CA LEU A 399 -0.41 -15.77 -19.00
C LEU A 399 -1.28 -16.25 -20.18
N VAL A 400 -2.59 -16.38 -19.98
CA VAL A 400 -3.51 -16.97 -20.96
C VAL A 400 -3.45 -16.25 -22.31
N GLY A 401 -3.46 -14.91 -22.34
CA GLY A 401 -3.39 -14.12 -23.57
C GLY A 401 -4.69 -14.09 -24.39
N ALA A 402 -5.83 -14.41 -23.76
CA ALA A 402 -7.15 -14.30 -24.38
C ALA A 402 -7.65 -12.85 -24.42
N VAL A 403 -7.24 -12.03 -23.47
CA VAL A 403 -7.49 -10.58 -23.46
C VAL A 403 -6.29 -9.88 -24.08
N PRO A 404 -6.47 -8.99 -25.11
CA PRO A 404 -5.39 -8.37 -25.88
C PRO A 404 -4.72 -7.20 -25.14
N ALA A 405 -4.37 -7.41 -23.86
CA ALA A 405 -3.76 -6.43 -22.97
C ALA A 405 -2.62 -7.07 -22.18
N THR A 406 -1.79 -6.24 -21.55
CA THR A 406 -0.80 -6.64 -20.57
C THR A 406 -1.10 -5.99 -19.23
N SER A 407 -0.74 -6.65 -18.13
CA SER A 407 -0.98 -6.15 -16.78
C SER A 407 0.34 -6.08 -16.00
N ALA A 408 0.42 -5.11 -15.09
CA ALA A 408 1.57 -4.95 -14.20
C ALA A 408 1.13 -4.37 -12.86
N MET A 409 1.96 -4.57 -11.83
CA MET A 409 1.80 -3.90 -10.54
C MET A 409 1.86 -2.39 -10.72
N HIS A 410 1.05 -1.67 -9.95
CA HIS A 410 0.98 -0.21 -9.98
C HIS A 410 1.13 0.36 -8.56
N PRO A 411 1.90 1.45 -8.35
CA PRO A 411 2.14 2.01 -7.02
C PRO A 411 0.88 2.57 -6.36
N ARG A 412 -0.08 3.03 -7.17
CA ARG A 412 -1.35 3.59 -6.65
C ARG A 412 -2.33 2.47 -6.38
N LEU A 413 -2.87 2.45 -5.15
CA LEU A 413 -4.02 1.63 -4.77
C LEU A 413 -5.28 2.23 -5.40
N THR A 414 -6.06 1.40 -6.08
CA THR A 414 -7.45 1.71 -6.44
C THR A 414 -8.35 1.00 -5.43
N LEU A 415 -9.14 1.77 -4.68
CA LEU A 415 -10.13 1.29 -3.73
C LEU A 415 -11.34 2.22 -3.79
N ARG A 416 -12.45 1.74 -4.33
CA ARG A 416 -13.67 2.54 -4.46
C ARG A 416 -14.92 1.67 -4.65
N TYR A 417 -16.05 2.21 -4.24
CA TYR A 417 -17.37 1.77 -4.68
C TYR A 417 -17.76 2.52 -5.95
N VAL A 418 -18.38 1.81 -6.87
CA VAL A 418 -18.83 2.38 -8.15
C VAL A 418 -20.21 1.85 -8.54
N THR A 419 -20.94 2.65 -9.30
CA THR A 419 -22.09 2.18 -10.08
C THR A 419 -21.60 1.95 -11.50
N ALA A 420 -21.84 0.76 -12.05
CA ALA A 420 -21.42 0.36 -13.37
C ALA A 420 -22.61 -0.07 -14.22
N THR A 421 -22.58 0.25 -15.52
CA THR A 421 -23.67 -0.06 -16.46
C THR A 421 -23.12 -0.88 -17.63
N LEU A 422 -23.85 -1.92 -18.08
CA LEU A 422 -23.49 -2.66 -19.29
C LEU A 422 -23.68 -1.76 -20.53
N PRO A 423 -22.62 -1.45 -21.28
CA PRO A 423 -22.72 -0.57 -22.45
C PRO A 423 -23.27 -1.27 -23.70
N VAL A 424 -23.26 -2.59 -23.71
CA VAL A 424 -23.76 -3.49 -24.78
C VAL A 424 -24.39 -4.71 -24.16
N ASP A 425 -25.21 -5.44 -24.92
CA ASP A 425 -25.68 -6.76 -24.53
C ASP A 425 -24.47 -7.69 -24.32
N SER A 426 -24.48 -8.44 -23.23
CA SER A 426 -23.39 -9.34 -22.84
C SER A 426 -23.92 -10.60 -22.16
N LEU A 427 -23.03 -11.54 -21.88
CA LEU A 427 -23.37 -12.76 -21.13
C LEU A 427 -23.83 -12.49 -19.69
N LEU A 428 -23.78 -11.25 -19.20
CA LEU A 428 -24.27 -10.84 -17.89
C LEU A 428 -25.64 -10.12 -17.95
N GLY A 429 -26.14 -9.79 -19.13
CA GLY A 429 -27.42 -9.14 -19.29
C GLY A 429 -27.48 -8.17 -20.47
N PRO A 430 -28.65 -7.53 -20.69
CA PRO A 430 -28.85 -6.54 -21.73
C PRO A 430 -28.15 -5.21 -21.45
N ALA A 431 -27.86 -4.45 -22.49
CA ALA A 431 -27.38 -3.07 -22.39
C ALA A 431 -28.29 -2.23 -21.47
N GLY A 432 -27.66 -1.36 -20.66
CA GLY A 432 -28.37 -0.57 -19.66
C GLY A 432 -28.55 -1.25 -18.31
N THR A 433 -28.20 -2.52 -18.15
CA THR A 433 -28.18 -3.20 -16.83
C THR A 433 -27.17 -2.50 -15.93
N THR A 434 -27.63 -2.01 -14.78
CA THR A 434 -26.81 -1.28 -13.79
C THR A 434 -26.57 -2.11 -12.57
N VAL A 435 -25.35 -2.10 -12.06
CA VAL A 435 -24.91 -2.84 -10.86
C VAL A 435 -24.12 -1.92 -9.91
N HIS A 436 -24.13 -2.27 -8.63
CA HIS A 436 -23.18 -1.75 -7.66
C HIS A 436 -21.99 -2.70 -7.55
N ALA A 437 -20.79 -2.14 -7.61
CA ALA A 437 -19.56 -2.90 -7.60
C ALA A 437 -18.51 -2.24 -6.70
N HIS A 438 -17.46 -2.97 -6.39
CA HIS A 438 -16.26 -2.39 -5.82
C HIS A 438 -15.03 -2.71 -6.67
N GLU A 439 -14.02 -1.85 -6.58
CA GLU A 439 -12.73 -2.00 -7.23
C GLU A 439 -11.64 -1.92 -6.18
N PHE A 440 -10.78 -2.97 -6.09
CA PHE A 440 -9.72 -3.04 -5.07
C PHE A 440 -8.50 -3.78 -5.59
N HIS A 441 -7.51 -3.05 -6.12
CA HIS A 441 -6.29 -3.63 -6.67
C HIS A 441 -5.12 -2.63 -6.68
N ARG A 442 -3.90 -3.16 -6.85
CA ARG A 442 -2.66 -2.40 -7.12
C ARG A 442 -2.03 -2.79 -8.44
N THR A 443 -2.84 -3.08 -9.43
CA THR A 443 -2.38 -3.43 -10.78
C THR A 443 -2.95 -2.45 -11.80
N ARG A 444 -2.36 -2.42 -12.98
CA ARG A 444 -2.85 -1.67 -14.14
C ARG A 444 -2.79 -2.58 -15.37
N THR A 445 -3.87 -2.59 -16.11
CA THR A 445 -3.95 -3.28 -17.41
C THR A 445 -3.86 -2.26 -18.53
N ASP A 446 -3.05 -2.55 -19.57
CA ASP A 446 -2.85 -1.68 -20.72
C ASP A 446 -3.06 -2.48 -22.04
N PRO A 447 -4.03 -2.05 -22.87
CA PRO A 447 -5.03 -1.00 -22.62
C PRO A 447 -5.97 -1.37 -21.46
N MET A 448 -6.62 -0.36 -20.83
CA MET A 448 -7.54 -0.57 -19.71
C MET A 448 -8.89 -1.15 -20.13
N SER A 449 -9.24 -1.03 -21.39
CA SER A 449 -10.51 -1.49 -21.98
C SER A 449 -10.40 -1.72 -23.46
N SER A 450 -11.39 -2.41 -24.03
CA SER A 450 -11.57 -2.56 -25.48
C SER A 450 -12.88 -1.93 -25.94
N GLY A 451 -12.86 -1.17 -27.03
CA GLY A 451 -14.06 -0.60 -27.63
C GLY A 451 -14.95 0.13 -26.62
N ARG A 452 -16.17 -0.39 -26.39
CA ARG A 452 -17.12 0.15 -25.42
C ARG A 452 -16.89 -0.33 -23.99
N GLY A 453 -15.93 -1.24 -23.76
CA GLY A 453 -15.67 -1.85 -22.45
C GLY A 453 -16.64 -2.98 -22.07
N ALA A 454 -16.34 -3.66 -20.95
CA ALA A 454 -17.24 -4.57 -20.28
C ALA A 454 -18.30 -3.81 -19.47
N TRP A 455 -17.89 -2.72 -18.86
CA TRP A 455 -18.73 -1.81 -18.09
C TRP A 455 -18.50 -0.36 -18.55
N ASP A 456 -19.50 0.47 -18.39
CA ASP A 456 -19.38 1.93 -18.34
C ASP A 456 -19.39 2.35 -16.87
N VAL A 457 -18.38 3.08 -16.45
CA VAL A 457 -18.24 3.67 -15.10
C VAL A 457 -18.04 5.18 -15.28
N ASP A 458 -19.00 5.97 -14.85
CA ASP A 458 -18.95 7.44 -14.95
C ASP A 458 -18.74 7.95 -16.40
N GLY A 459 -19.30 7.26 -17.40
CA GLY A 459 -19.14 7.60 -18.82
C GLY A 459 -17.82 7.14 -19.43
N MET A 460 -17.04 6.32 -18.72
CA MET A 460 -15.75 5.80 -19.17
C MET A 460 -15.81 4.27 -19.37
N PRO A 461 -15.32 3.76 -20.51
CA PRO A 461 -15.27 2.31 -20.73
C PRO A 461 -14.26 1.64 -19.79
N HIS A 462 -14.69 0.55 -19.16
CA HIS A 462 -13.90 -0.21 -18.21
C HIS A 462 -13.92 -1.70 -18.53
N GLY A 463 -12.73 -2.33 -18.63
CA GLY A 463 -12.59 -3.76 -18.92
C GLY A 463 -12.90 -4.16 -20.36
N PHE A 464 -13.16 -5.44 -20.61
CA PHE A 464 -13.20 -6.07 -21.92
C PHE A 464 -14.46 -6.92 -22.08
N ALA A 465 -15.29 -6.56 -23.04
CA ALA A 465 -16.34 -7.42 -23.60
C ALA A 465 -15.87 -7.91 -24.96
N LEU A 466 -15.53 -9.20 -25.09
CA LEU A 466 -14.92 -9.77 -26.29
C LEU A 466 -15.76 -10.91 -26.86
N ASP A 467 -15.75 -11.03 -28.19
CA ASP A 467 -16.32 -12.14 -28.94
C ASP A 467 -15.21 -12.81 -29.80
N PRO A 468 -14.31 -13.58 -29.18
CA PRO A 468 -13.17 -14.18 -29.88
C PRO A 468 -13.56 -15.25 -30.88
N ALA A 469 -14.75 -15.86 -30.76
CA ALA A 469 -15.25 -16.87 -31.69
C ALA A 469 -16.10 -16.28 -32.83
N GLY A 470 -16.37 -14.96 -32.84
CA GLY A 470 -17.20 -14.32 -33.86
C GLY A 470 -18.66 -14.76 -33.86
N THR A 471 -19.20 -15.00 -32.68
CA THR A 471 -20.61 -15.44 -32.46
C THR A 471 -21.63 -14.34 -32.67
N GLY A 472 -21.21 -13.09 -32.73
CA GLY A 472 -22.05 -11.89 -32.83
C GLY A 472 -22.44 -11.28 -31.49
N ALA A 473 -22.08 -11.94 -30.36
CA ALA A 473 -22.27 -11.42 -29.00
C ALA A 473 -21.03 -11.72 -28.14
N PRO A 474 -20.70 -10.86 -27.18
CA PRO A 474 -19.56 -11.09 -26.28
C PRO A 474 -19.71 -12.39 -25.48
N THR A 475 -18.71 -13.27 -25.60
CA THR A 475 -18.61 -14.51 -24.79
C THR A 475 -17.60 -14.37 -23.65
N VAL A 476 -16.86 -13.26 -23.58
CA VAL A 476 -15.94 -12.90 -22.50
C VAL A 476 -16.34 -11.57 -21.90
N HIS A 477 -16.50 -11.55 -20.57
CA HIS A 477 -16.70 -10.35 -19.77
C HIS A 477 -15.59 -10.31 -18.73
N ALA A 478 -14.64 -9.39 -18.87
CA ALA A 478 -13.46 -9.29 -18.00
C ALA A 478 -13.23 -7.86 -17.53
N ALA A 479 -13.20 -7.61 -16.22
CA ALA A 479 -13.03 -6.28 -15.64
C ALA A 479 -12.35 -6.35 -14.26
N TYR A 480 -11.89 -5.20 -13.73
CA TYR A 480 -11.41 -5.12 -12.34
C TYR A 480 -12.55 -5.15 -11.31
N LEU A 481 -13.78 -4.87 -11.73
CA LEU A 481 -14.90 -4.74 -10.83
C LEU A 481 -15.33 -6.10 -10.27
N HIS A 482 -15.61 -6.09 -8.95
CA HIS A 482 -16.24 -7.20 -8.24
C HIS A 482 -17.72 -6.86 -8.01
N VAL A 483 -18.61 -7.77 -8.41
CA VAL A 483 -20.04 -7.62 -8.23
C VAL A 483 -20.57 -8.71 -7.30
N HIS A 484 -21.34 -8.32 -6.28
CA HIS A 484 -21.98 -9.29 -5.40
C HIS A 484 -23.30 -9.77 -6.03
N TRP A 485 -23.29 -10.97 -6.62
CA TRP A 485 -24.39 -11.44 -7.44
C TRP A 485 -25.72 -11.66 -6.68
N ALA A 486 -25.69 -11.80 -5.33
CA ALA A 486 -26.94 -11.81 -4.55
C ALA A 486 -27.69 -10.46 -4.62
N GLY A 487 -26.97 -9.34 -4.81
CA GLY A 487 -27.57 -8.02 -5.05
C GLY A 487 -28.15 -7.87 -6.46
N GLN A 488 -27.68 -8.69 -7.42
CA GLN A 488 -28.10 -8.66 -8.83
C GLN A 488 -28.22 -10.09 -9.41
N PRO A 489 -29.19 -10.88 -8.96
CA PRO A 489 -29.31 -12.30 -9.35
C PRO A 489 -29.50 -12.54 -10.84
N SER A 490 -29.95 -11.52 -11.59
CA SER A 490 -30.10 -11.60 -13.05
C SER A 490 -28.78 -11.87 -13.76
N LEU A 491 -27.62 -11.45 -13.20
CA LEU A 491 -26.31 -11.74 -13.78
C LEU A 491 -26.02 -13.25 -13.79
N ALA A 492 -26.31 -13.92 -12.67
CA ALA A 492 -26.16 -15.38 -12.57
C ALA A 492 -27.06 -16.12 -13.55
N ARG A 493 -28.29 -15.64 -13.73
CA ARG A 493 -29.25 -16.22 -14.67
C ARG A 493 -28.76 -16.11 -16.12
N HIS A 494 -28.40 -14.90 -16.56
CA HIS A 494 -27.90 -14.68 -17.93
C HIS A 494 -26.60 -15.46 -18.21
N PHE A 495 -25.68 -15.50 -17.25
CA PHE A 495 -24.47 -16.29 -17.39
C PHE A 495 -24.79 -17.79 -17.48
N ALA A 496 -25.67 -18.32 -16.63
CA ALA A 496 -26.11 -19.72 -16.70
C ALA A 496 -26.80 -20.02 -18.02
N GLU A 497 -27.67 -19.15 -18.54
CA GLU A 497 -28.28 -19.28 -19.86
C GLU A 497 -27.23 -19.41 -20.98
N ALA A 498 -26.17 -18.58 -20.95
CA ALA A 498 -25.07 -18.68 -21.89
C ALA A 498 -24.32 -20.02 -21.76
N VAL A 499 -24.07 -20.48 -20.52
CA VAL A 499 -23.41 -21.76 -20.24
C VAL A 499 -24.22 -22.94 -20.73
N HIS A 500 -25.57 -22.92 -20.53
CA HIS A 500 -26.46 -23.95 -21.05
C HIS A 500 -26.52 -23.95 -22.57
N ALA A 501 -26.50 -22.78 -23.22
CA ALA A 501 -26.59 -22.63 -24.65
C ALA A 501 -25.28 -23.00 -25.40
N TRP A 502 -24.13 -22.97 -24.73
CA TRP A 502 -22.85 -23.25 -25.37
C TRP A 502 -22.73 -24.73 -25.79
N PRO A 503 -22.51 -25.05 -27.09
CA PRO A 503 -22.57 -26.44 -27.59
C PRO A 503 -21.40 -27.31 -27.14
N GLY A 504 -20.36 -26.75 -26.52
CA GLY A 504 -19.10 -27.45 -26.30
C GLY A 504 -18.18 -27.32 -27.50
N ALA A 505 -16.84 -27.26 -27.25
CA ALA A 505 -15.89 -27.47 -28.33
C ALA A 505 -16.05 -28.92 -28.82
N GLY A 506 -16.54 -29.09 -30.03
CA GLY A 506 -16.76 -30.42 -30.64
C GLY A 506 -15.51 -31.28 -30.55
N ARG A 507 -15.42 -32.16 -29.59
CA ARG A 507 -14.46 -33.25 -29.57
C ARG A 507 -15.04 -34.37 -30.48
N GLU A 508 -14.84 -34.26 -31.76
CA GLU A 508 -14.73 -35.49 -32.58
C GLU A 508 -13.48 -36.24 -32.09
N THR A 509 -13.73 -37.43 -31.58
CA THR A 509 -12.70 -38.42 -31.30
C THR A 509 -11.96 -38.69 -32.59
N ILE A 510 -10.77 -38.09 -32.77
CA ILE A 510 -9.87 -38.46 -33.86
C ILE A 510 -9.19 -39.75 -33.45
N SER A 511 -9.68 -40.87 -34.00
CA SER A 511 -8.94 -42.13 -34.15
C SER A 511 -7.73 -41.87 -35.08
N PRO A 512 -6.56 -42.45 -34.80
CA PRO A 512 -5.37 -42.24 -35.66
C PRO A 512 -5.50 -43.06 -36.91
N GLY A 513 -5.73 -42.42 -38.04
CA GLY A 513 -5.69 -43.09 -39.37
C GLY A 513 -5.93 -42.17 -40.55
N ALA A 514 -4.87 -41.98 -41.33
CA ALA A 514 -4.80 -41.66 -42.76
C ALA A 514 -5.05 -40.21 -43.26
N SER A 515 -3.90 -39.61 -43.61
CA SER A 515 -3.60 -38.90 -44.90
C SER A 515 -4.43 -37.70 -45.36
N GLY A 516 -3.74 -36.55 -45.38
CA GLY A 516 -3.65 -35.69 -46.56
C GLY A 516 -4.80 -34.73 -46.82
N ILE A 517 -4.59 -33.49 -46.46
CA ILE A 517 -4.73 -32.34 -47.38
C ILE A 517 -3.99 -31.16 -46.68
N GLU A 518 -2.85 -30.79 -47.30
CA GLU A 518 -2.18 -29.52 -47.09
C GLU A 518 -3.12 -28.40 -47.55
N THR A 519 -3.43 -27.47 -46.62
CA THR A 519 -3.76 -26.11 -47.00
C THR A 519 -2.88 -25.17 -46.18
N ASP A 520 -2.01 -24.59 -46.92
CA ASP A 520 -1.08 -23.51 -46.75
C ASP A 520 -1.67 -22.37 -45.91
N LEU A 521 -1.32 -22.33 -44.62
CA LEU A 521 -1.32 -21.11 -43.83
C LEU A 521 0.07 -20.96 -43.27
N ARG A 522 0.73 -19.99 -43.81
CA ARG A 522 2.11 -19.58 -43.68
C ARG A 522 2.65 -19.76 -42.28
N ARG A 523 3.67 -20.63 -42.19
CA ARG A 523 4.74 -20.59 -41.20
C ARG A 523 5.48 -19.26 -41.35
N GLU A 524 5.17 -18.32 -40.48
CA GLU A 524 6.09 -17.26 -40.08
C GLU A 524 5.96 -17.14 -38.58
N ASP A 525 7.13 -17.27 -37.90
CA ASP A 525 7.44 -17.10 -36.48
C ASP A 525 7.62 -18.34 -35.60
N LEU A 526 8.45 -19.28 -36.07
CA LEU A 526 9.29 -20.11 -35.19
C LEU A 526 10.70 -20.14 -35.81
N ALA A 527 11.47 -19.11 -35.53
CA ALA A 527 12.93 -19.13 -35.73
C ALA A 527 13.60 -19.13 -34.40
N ASP A 528 14.31 -20.21 -34.10
CA ASP A 528 15.36 -20.28 -33.06
C ASP A 528 16.28 -19.06 -33.16
N HIS A 529 16.42 -18.30 -32.09
CA HIS A 529 17.46 -17.29 -32.01
C HIS A 529 18.69 -17.86 -31.32
N ASP A 530 19.66 -18.19 -32.18
CA ASP A 530 21.07 -18.33 -31.86
C ASP A 530 21.63 -16.99 -31.32
N PRO A 531 22.38 -16.95 -30.20
CA PRO A 531 22.93 -15.73 -29.63
C PRO A 531 24.22 -15.31 -30.33
N GLY A 532 24.07 -14.60 -31.47
CA GLY A 532 25.22 -14.06 -32.16
C GLY A 532 24.88 -13.36 -33.47
N ARG A 533 24.22 -12.22 -33.43
CA ARG A 533 24.37 -11.15 -34.42
C ARG A 533 23.74 -9.84 -33.95
N GLU A 534 24.57 -8.83 -33.82
CA GLU A 534 24.19 -7.43 -33.63
C GLU A 534 23.35 -6.89 -34.79
N GLY A 535 22.35 -6.05 -34.49
CA GLY A 535 21.67 -5.26 -35.52
C GLY A 535 20.31 -4.72 -35.08
N SER A 536 20.30 -3.54 -34.48
CA SER A 536 19.33 -2.44 -34.54
C SER A 536 17.81 -2.68 -34.51
N ALA A 537 17.17 -2.04 -33.53
CA ALA A 537 15.83 -1.42 -33.54
C ALA A 537 14.60 -2.33 -33.35
N GLY A 538 14.23 -2.51 -32.12
CA GLY A 538 12.92 -2.94 -31.66
C GLY A 538 12.84 -2.67 -30.16
N GLY A 539 12.23 -1.52 -29.71
CA GLY A 539 12.20 -1.10 -28.33
C GLY A 539 11.45 -2.07 -27.43
N PRO A 540 11.92 -2.29 -26.20
CA PRO A 540 11.22 -3.11 -25.21
C PRO A 540 9.96 -2.41 -24.72
N ALA A 541 8.95 -3.22 -24.31
CA ALA A 541 7.73 -2.81 -23.65
C ALA A 541 8.03 -1.87 -22.48
N PRO A 542 7.12 -0.92 -22.11
CA PRO A 542 7.38 0.06 -21.07
C PRO A 542 7.53 -0.65 -19.72
N ALA A 543 8.79 -0.81 -19.33
CA ALA A 543 9.16 -1.04 -17.93
C ALA A 543 8.54 0.07 -17.07
N VAL A 544 8.25 -0.22 -15.79
CA VAL A 544 8.05 0.80 -14.75
C VAL A 544 9.00 1.95 -15.06
N ASP A 545 8.45 3.18 -15.17
CA ASP A 545 9.32 4.32 -15.53
C ASP A 545 10.52 4.29 -14.59
N PRO A 546 11.74 4.11 -15.10
CA PRO A 546 12.93 4.02 -14.27
C PRO A 546 13.06 5.17 -13.30
N LEU A 547 12.37 6.30 -13.59
CA LEU A 547 12.34 7.49 -12.75
C LEU A 547 11.55 7.29 -11.46
N ASP A 548 10.58 6.39 -11.40
CA ASP A 548 9.76 6.12 -10.21
C ASP A 548 10.34 5.00 -9.32
N HIS A 549 11.48 4.39 -9.71
CA HIS A 549 12.14 3.37 -8.90
C HIS A 549 13.08 4.00 -7.86
N HIS A 550 12.84 3.75 -6.56
CA HIS A 550 13.64 4.26 -5.44
C HIS A 550 14.41 3.13 -4.73
N GLY A 551 15.33 3.49 -3.82
CA GLY A 551 16.22 2.53 -3.15
C GLY A 551 15.51 1.55 -2.21
N ASP A 552 14.38 1.93 -1.64
CA ASP A 552 13.53 1.08 -0.81
C ASP A 552 12.85 -0.04 -1.61
N ALA A 553 12.60 0.16 -2.90
CA ALA A 553 12.09 -0.88 -3.79
C ALA A 553 13.04 -2.09 -3.90
N GLU A 554 14.35 -1.91 -3.65
CA GLU A 554 15.33 -2.99 -3.62
C GLU A 554 15.15 -3.96 -2.43
N LEU A 555 14.43 -3.52 -1.40
CA LEU A 555 14.16 -4.29 -0.18
C LEU A 555 12.75 -4.91 -0.18
N LEU A 556 11.90 -4.51 -1.11
CA LEU A 556 10.57 -5.08 -1.26
C LEU A 556 10.66 -6.42 -2.00
N ASP A 557 9.73 -7.34 -1.70
CA ASP A 557 9.56 -8.62 -2.40
C ASP A 557 10.69 -9.65 -2.19
N THR A 558 11.28 -9.73 -0.99
CA THR A 558 12.24 -10.78 -0.66
C THR A 558 11.69 -11.79 0.34
N GLN A 559 11.85 -13.09 0.05
CA GLN A 559 11.48 -14.20 0.95
C GLN A 559 12.46 -14.33 2.14
N ALA A 560 13.63 -13.71 2.06
CA ALA A 560 14.63 -13.68 3.13
C ALA A 560 15.06 -12.24 3.42
N PRO A 561 15.42 -11.90 4.66
CA PRO A 561 15.93 -10.57 4.99
C PRO A 561 17.24 -10.32 4.23
N LEU A 562 17.29 -9.22 3.47
CA LEU A 562 18.50 -8.75 2.81
C LEU A 562 19.23 -7.73 3.69
N LEU A 563 20.55 -7.79 3.67
CA LEU A 563 21.36 -6.69 4.20
C LEU A 563 21.21 -5.49 3.28
N ASP A 564 20.68 -4.40 3.83
CA ASP A 564 20.38 -3.18 3.08
C ASP A 564 21.63 -2.36 2.79
N LEU A 565 22.10 -2.39 1.54
CA LEU A 565 23.10 -1.49 0.97
C LEU A 565 22.53 -0.59 -0.16
N ALA A 566 21.18 -0.60 -0.31
CA ALA A 566 20.47 0.17 -1.34
C ALA A 566 19.94 1.52 -0.83
N VAL A 567 19.46 1.56 0.42
CA VAL A 567 18.93 2.78 1.03
C VAL A 567 20.02 3.56 1.75
N ASN A 568 20.12 4.87 1.48
CA ASN A 568 21.18 5.73 2.03
C ASN A 568 20.85 6.31 3.42
N VAL A 569 20.15 5.55 4.27
CA VAL A 569 19.91 5.90 5.68
C VAL A 569 20.96 5.14 6.51
N ARG A 570 21.90 5.85 7.13
CA ARG A 570 22.99 5.21 7.86
C ARG A 570 22.59 4.66 9.23
N ARG A 571 21.73 5.38 9.93
CA ARG A 571 21.32 5.03 11.30
C ARG A 571 20.04 4.17 11.24
N PRO A 572 19.97 3.03 11.94
CA PRO A 572 18.76 2.21 11.98
C PRO A 572 17.63 2.90 12.77
N ALA A 573 17.96 3.90 13.59
CA ALA A 573 17.02 4.67 14.39
C ALA A 573 17.59 6.08 14.66
N PRO A 574 16.76 7.07 14.97
CA PRO A 574 17.21 8.39 15.42
C PRO A 574 17.99 8.29 16.74
N PRO A 575 18.91 9.23 17.03
CA PRO A 575 19.60 9.28 18.31
C PRO A 575 18.61 9.39 19.46
N VAL A 576 19.00 8.87 20.64
CA VAL A 576 18.12 8.75 21.81
C VAL A 576 17.46 10.10 22.17
N TRP A 577 18.26 11.17 22.22
CA TRP A 577 17.76 12.50 22.55
C TRP A 577 16.67 13.00 21.58
N LEU A 578 16.83 12.72 20.28
CA LEU A 578 15.85 13.14 19.26
C LEU A 578 14.59 12.26 19.30
N ARG A 579 14.75 10.96 19.54
CA ARG A 579 13.66 10.01 19.70
C ARG A 579 12.80 10.37 20.90
N ASP A 580 13.42 10.74 22.03
CA ASP A 580 12.72 11.10 23.26
C ASP A 580 11.93 12.41 23.06
N ARG A 581 12.51 13.41 22.38
CA ARG A 581 11.79 14.64 21.98
C ARG A 581 10.61 14.37 21.05
N LEU A 582 10.75 13.44 20.10
CA LEU A 582 9.64 13.01 19.24
C LEU A 582 8.55 12.30 20.03
N ALA A 583 8.91 11.46 21.00
CA ALA A 583 7.97 10.77 21.85
C ALA A 583 7.17 11.74 22.74
N GLU A 584 7.81 12.78 23.30
CA GLU A 584 7.14 13.84 24.04
C GLU A 584 6.12 14.59 23.16
N ALA A 585 6.50 14.94 21.94
CA ALA A 585 5.66 15.68 20.99
C ALA A 585 4.42 14.90 20.52
N LEU A 586 4.38 13.56 20.66
CA LEU A 586 3.18 12.77 20.36
C LEU A 586 1.96 13.18 21.23
N GLY A 587 2.21 13.71 22.42
CA GLY A 587 1.14 14.21 23.31
C GLY A 587 0.48 15.50 22.82
N GLU A 588 1.10 16.23 21.89
CA GLU A 588 0.67 17.54 21.40
C GLU A 588 0.05 17.51 20.00
N LEU A 589 -0.13 16.32 19.41
CA LEU A 589 -0.58 16.14 18.02
C LEU A 589 -2.05 16.57 17.77
N ALA A 590 -2.80 16.92 18.79
CA ALA A 590 -4.17 17.45 18.63
C ALA A 590 -4.19 18.87 18.01
N ALA A 591 -3.08 19.62 18.12
CA ALA A 591 -2.95 20.95 17.52
C ALA A 591 -2.51 20.85 16.03
N TYR A 592 -3.02 21.79 15.23
CA TYR A 592 -2.49 21.92 13.86
C TYR A 592 -1.00 22.27 13.88
N PRO A 593 -0.22 21.73 12.92
CA PRO A 593 1.23 21.97 12.86
C PRO A 593 1.59 23.44 12.67
N ASP A 594 2.62 23.90 13.39
CA ASP A 594 3.21 25.22 13.21
C ASP A 594 4.71 25.11 12.92
N ALA A 595 5.10 25.36 11.68
CA ALA A 595 6.48 25.28 11.24
C ALA A 595 7.28 26.60 11.41
N ARG A 596 6.71 27.65 12.05
CA ARG A 596 7.38 28.97 12.18
C ARG A 596 8.64 28.91 13.03
N ALA A 597 8.66 28.10 14.09
CA ALA A 597 9.84 27.89 14.93
C ALA A 597 10.95 27.17 14.14
N ALA A 598 10.60 26.10 13.43
CA ALA A 598 11.50 25.38 12.54
C ALA A 598 12.12 26.31 11.46
N ARG A 599 11.28 27.14 10.83
CA ARG A 599 11.73 28.10 9.81
C ARG A 599 12.75 29.09 10.37
N ARG A 600 12.53 29.64 11.57
CA ARG A 600 13.50 30.53 12.25
C ARG A 600 14.79 29.81 12.62
N ALA A 601 14.70 28.59 13.17
CA ALA A 601 15.88 27.81 13.54
C ALA A 601 16.76 27.49 12.33
N LEU A 602 16.16 27.09 11.22
CA LEU A 602 16.87 26.83 9.97
C LEU A 602 17.51 28.12 9.39
N ALA A 603 16.79 29.25 9.41
CA ALA A 603 17.32 30.54 8.97
C ALA A 603 18.55 30.95 9.82
N THR A 604 18.48 30.78 11.13
CA THR A 604 19.59 31.02 12.06
C THR A 604 20.78 30.09 11.76
N ARG A 605 20.54 28.78 11.59
CA ARG A 605 21.57 27.79 11.24
C ARG A 605 22.37 28.21 10.02
N HIS A 606 21.68 28.70 9.00
CA HIS A 606 22.30 29.04 7.71
C HIS A 606 22.72 30.51 7.58
N GLY A 607 22.44 31.35 8.58
CA GLY A 607 22.75 32.77 8.53
C GLY A 607 22.00 33.54 7.44
N VAL A 608 20.79 33.13 7.09
CA VAL A 608 19.98 33.75 6.04
C VAL A 608 18.71 34.37 6.61
N PRO A 609 18.04 35.33 5.92
CA PRO A 609 16.74 35.84 6.29
C PRO A 609 15.69 34.74 6.33
N VAL A 610 14.67 34.90 7.21
CA VAL A 610 13.60 33.90 7.41
C VAL A 610 12.76 33.68 6.15
N ASP A 611 12.59 34.71 5.32
CA ASP A 611 11.88 34.66 4.05
C ASP A 611 12.60 33.85 2.96
N CYS A 612 13.90 33.60 3.14
CA CYS A 612 14.67 32.71 2.27
C CYS A 612 14.47 31.22 2.58
N VAL A 613 13.71 30.84 3.61
CA VAL A 613 13.55 29.44 4.05
C VAL A 613 12.13 28.97 3.94
N LEU A 614 11.90 27.77 3.38
CA LEU A 614 10.62 27.08 3.34
C LEU A 614 10.75 25.65 3.88
N PRO A 615 10.21 25.33 5.07
CA PRO A 615 10.06 23.95 5.52
C PRO A 615 9.19 23.14 4.56
N THR A 616 9.58 21.89 4.29
CA THR A 616 8.84 20.97 3.40
C THR A 616 8.72 19.57 3.98
N SER A 617 7.72 18.82 3.52
CA SER A 617 7.52 17.41 3.86
C SER A 617 8.52 16.50 3.13
N GLY A 618 9.81 16.65 3.48
CA GLY A 618 10.96 16.02 2.80
C GLY A 618 11.32 16.69 1.48
N GLY A 619 12.41 16.22 0.85
CA GLY A 619 12.89 16.76 -0.43
C GLY A 619 11.90 16.53 -1.59
N ALA A 620 11.11 15.45 -1.56
CA ALA A 620 10.16 15.14 -2.63
C ALA A 620 9.06 16.20 -2.78
N GLU A 621 8.55 16.77 -1.67
CA GLU A 621 7.61 17.90 -1.73
C GLU A 621 8.27 19.12 -2.37
N ALA A 622 9.52 19.41 -2.02
CA ALA A 622 10.24 20.55 -2.59
C ALA A 622 10.34 20.47 -4.12
N PHE A 623 10.66 19.30 -4.69
CA PHE A 623 10.66 19.11 -6.16
C PHE A 623 9.28 19.30 -6.76
N THR A 624 8.23 18.79 -6.12
CA THR A 624 6.85 18.96 -6.57
C THR A 624 6.43 20.43 -6.56
N LEU A 625 6.81 21.18 -5.53
CA LEU A 625 6.52 22.61 -5.42
C LEU A 625 7.27 23.42 -6.50
N VAL A 626 8.56 23.10 -6.74
CA VAL A 626 9.33 23.72 -7.82
C VAL A 626 8.69 23.47 -9.17
N ALA A 627 8.31 22.23 -9.47
CA ALA A 627 7.68 21.87 -10.73
C ALA A 627 6.33 22.61 -10.98
N ARG A 628 5.59 22.91 -9.91
CA ARG A 628 4.28 23.62 -10.00
C ARG A 628 4.41 25.13 -9.97
N ALA A 629 5.35 25.66 -9.17
CA ALA A 629 5.39 27.09 -8.88
C ALA A 629 6.36 27.87 -9.78
N ILE A 630 7.40 27.21 -10.30
CA ILE A 630 8.43 27.88 -11.08
C ILE A 630 8.17 27.64 -12.57
N GLU A 631 7.86 28.72 -13.27
CA GLU A 631 7.73 28.68 -14.72
C GLU A 631 9.11 28.45 -15.36
N GLY A 632 9.16 27.69 -16.42
CA GLY A 632 10.35 27.44 -17.24
C GLY A 632 9.91 26.83 -18.57
N ARG A 633 10.28 27.48 -19.66
CA ARG A 633 9.97 27.00 -21.02
C ARG A 633 10.93 25.91 -21.49
N HIS A 634 12.13 25.90 -20.91
CA HIS A 634 13.22 24.97 -21.26
C HIS A 634 13.82 24.37 -20.01
N PRO A 635 13.04 23.55 -19.23
CA PRO A 635 13.58 22.88 -18.07
C PRO A 635 14.65 21.86 -18.48
N LEU A 636 15.73 21.78 -17.69
CA LEU A 636 16.85 20.89 -17.92
C LEU A 636 17.23 20.17 -16.63
N VAL A 637 17.47 18.88 -16.70
CA VAL A 637 17.92 18.03 -15.60
C VAL A 637 19.29 17.46 -15.94
N VAL A 638 20.26 17.65 -15.05
CA VAL A 638 21.63 17.11 -15.21
C VAL A 638 21.67 15.69 -14.67
N HIS A 639 21.88 14.70 -15.52
CA HIS A 639 21.96 13.27 -15.19
C HIS A 639 23.39 12.71 -15.30
N PRO A 640 23.69 11.54 -14.64
CA PRO A 640 22.82 10.79 -13.74
C PRO A 640 22.65 11.49 -12.41
N GLN A 641 21.39 11.69 -11.99
CA GLN A 641 21.07 12.20 -10.65
C GLN A 641 19.76 11.59 -10.14
N PHE A 642 19.36 11.94 -8.92
CA PHE A 642 18.08 11.53 -8.33
C PHE A 642 16.92 11.83 -9.29
N THR A 643 16.01 10.87 -9.45
CA THR A 643 15.03 10.90 -10.55
C THR A 643 13.81 11.78 -10.29
N GLU A 644 13.52 12.13 -9.02
CA GLU A 644 12.35 12.94 -8.63
C GLU A 644 12.26 14.33 -9.31
N PRO A 645 13.33 15.09 -9.55
CA PRO A 645 13.22 16.35 -10.29
C PRO A 645 12.55 16.18 -11.67
N GLU A 646 13.00 15.19 -12.43
CA GLU A 646 12.39 14.87 -13.73
C GLU A 646 10.98 14.32 -13.59
N ALA A 647 10.76 13.39 -12.65
CA ALA A 647 9.45 12.82 -12.39
C ALA A 647 8.43 13.90 -11.96
N ALA A 648 8.82 14.85 -11.11
CA ALA A 648 7.97 15.96 -10.68
C ALA A 648 7.56 16.87 -11.85
N LEU A 649 8.51 17.19 -12.75
CA LEU A 649 8.22 17.97 -13.97
C LEU A 649 7.26 17.21 -14.89
N ARG A 650 7.47 15.91 -15.11
CA ARG A 650 6.60 15.08 -15.95
C ARG A 650 5.19 14.96 -15.40
N ARG A 651 5.03 14.86 -14.08
CA ARG A 651 3.70 14.81 -13.40
C ARG A 651 2.86 16.08 -13.61
N VAL A 652 3.50 17.21 -13.94
CA VAL A 652 2.81 18.45 -14.33
C VAL A 652 2.79 18.70 -15.84
N GLY A 653 3.06 17.67 -16.65
CA GLY A 653 3.01 17.74 -18.12
C GLY A 653 4.23 18.39 -18.78
N ARG A 654 5.34 18.61 -18.03
CA ARG A 654 6.57 19.24 -18.54
C ARG A 654 7.66 18.21 -18.76
N VAL A 655 8.15 18.05 -19.97
CA VAL A 655 9.25 17.12 -20.32
C VAL A 655 10.55 17.92 -20.33
N PRO A 656 11.48 17.71 -19.36
CA PRO A 656 12.74 18.42 -19.35
C PRO A 656 13.72 17.87 -20.39
N ALA A 657 14.64 18.71 -20.86
CA ALA A 657 15.84 18.25 -21.53
C ALA A 657 16.76 17.54 -20.53
N ARG A 658 17.45 16.49 -20.98
CA ARG A 658 18.46 15.77 -20.19
C ARG A 658 19.84 16.20 -20.64
N HIS A 659 20.67 16.66 -19.69
CA HIS A 659 22.12 16.81 -19.88
C HIS A 659 22.81 15.64 -19.20
N VAL A 660 23.34 14.69 -19.98
CA VAL A 660 23.87 13.43 -19.44
C VAL A 660 25.38 13.50 -19.33
N LEU A 661 25.89 13.49 -18.08
CA LEU A 661 27.31 13.38 -17.76
C LEU A 661 27.78 11.93 -17.96
N ARG A 662 29.04 11.75 -18.34
CA ARG A 662 29.60 10.46 -18.76
C ARG A 662 30.68 9.96 -17.81
N ALA A 663 30.77 8.64 -17.65
CA ALA A 663 31.78 7.98 -16.82
C ALA A 663 33.22 8.23 -17.30
N GLU A 664 33.43 8.23 -18.62
CA GLU A 664 34.73 8.52 -19.22
C GLU A 664 35.28 9.92 -18.88
N HIS A 665 34.40 10.84 -18.46
CA HIS A 665 34.76 12.18 -17.98
C HIS A 665 34.62 12.33 -16.46
N GLY A 666 34.49 11.20 -15.70
CA GLY A 666 34.36 11.21 -14.26
C GLY A 666 33.07 11.88 -13.75
N PHE A 667 32.05 11.99 -14.59
CA PHE A 667 30.77 12.68 -14.31
C PHE A 667 30.96 14.16 -13.91
N VAL A 668 31.97 14.80 -14.43
CA VAL A 668 32.27 16.24 -14.18
C VAL A 668 31.33 17.11 -15.02
N LEU A 669 30.76 18.13 -14.37
CA LEU A 669 29.89 19.12 -15.01
C LEU A 669 30.72 20.27 -15.58
N ASP A 670 30.60 20.48 -16.89
CA ASP A 670 31.11 21.68 -17.57
C ASP A 670 29.96 22.67 -17.78
N PRO A 671 29.96 23.86 -17.12
CA PRO A 671 28.89 24.84 -17.30
C PRO A 671 28.71 25.31 -18.76
N ALA A 672 29.76 25.28 -19.58
CA ALA A 672 29.68 25.71 -20.97
C ALA A 672 28.95 24.71 -21.88
N SER A 673 28.84 23.47 -21.44
CA SER A 673 28.19 22.38 -22.21
C SER A 673 26.66 22.36 -22.05
N LEU A 674 26.08 23.12 -21.11
CA LEU A 674 24.62 23.18 -20.94
C LEU A 674 23.96 24.00 -22.06
N ASP A 675 22.74 23.55 -22.44
CA ASP A 675 21.90 24.29 -23.39
C ASP A 675 21.73 25.74 -22.89
N PRO A 676 22.18 26.73 -23.69
CA PRO A 676 22.04 28.12 -23.32
C PRO A 676 20.60 28.59 -23.18
N ARG A 677 19.61 27.90 -23.73
CA ARG A 677 18.17 28.22 -23.58
C ARG A 677 17.58 27.75 -22.24
N ALA A 678 18.25 26.83 -21.54
CA ALA A 678 17.72 26.29 -20.29
C ALA A 678 17.48 27.42 -19.26
N ASP A 679 16.25 27.58 -18.82
CA ASP A 679 15.79 28.62 -17.91
C ASP A 679 15.42 28.10 -16.52
N LEU A 680 15.28 26.76 -16.37
CA LEU A 680 15.13 26.06 -15.10
C LEU A 680 16.06 24.84 -15.11
N VAL A 681 17.08 24.82 -14.24
CA VAL A 681 18.12 23.79 -14.23
C VAL A 681 18.18 23.10 -12.88
N PHE A 682 18.18 21.74 -12.88
CA PHE A 682 18.33 20.92 -11.68
C PHE A 682 19.70 20.22 -11.69
N VAL A 683 20.42 20.31 -10.56
CA VAL A 683 21.73 19.66 -10.34
C VAL A 683 21.77 19.07 -8.92
N GLY A 684 22.21 17.82 -8.76
CA GLY A 684 22.50 17.24 -7.44
C GLY A 684 23.92 17.59 -6.96
N ASN A 685 24.11 17.97 -5.69
CA ASN A 685 25.43 18.26 -5.13
C ASN A 685 25.56 17.96 -3.62
N PRO A 686 26.21 16.85 -3.17
CA PRO A 686 26.78 15.78 -4.03
C PRO A 686 25.70 15.05 -4.82
N THR A 687 26.05 14.64 -6.01
CA THR A 687 25.11 13.98 -6.91
C THR A 687 24.79 12.56 -6.45
N ASN A 688 23.52 12.17 -6.40
CA ASN A 688 23.07 10.78 -6.25
C ASN A 688 22.68 10.24 -7.65
N PRO A 689 23.32 9.19 -8.22
CA PRO A 689 24.07 8.13 -7.53
C PRO A 689 25.59 8.24 -7.56
N THR A 690 26.20 9.23 -8.26
CA THR A 690 27.64 9.26 -8.51
C THR A 690 28.49 9.60 -7.28
N GLY A 691 27.93 10.33 -6.32
CA GLY A 691 28.66 10.85 -5.17
C GLY A 691 29.57 12.04 -5.50
N VAL A 692 29.62 12.47 -6.76
CA VAL A 692 30.49 13.59 -7.22
C VAL A 692 30.05 14.90 -6.57
N LEU A 693 31.02 15.64 -6.03
CA LEU A 693 30.81 16.97 -5.49
C LEU A 693 31.34 17.99 -6.49
N HIS A 694 30.44 18.74 -7.10
CA HIS A 694 30.81 19.82 -8.01
C HIS A 694 31.26 21.03 -7.24
N PRO A 695 32.38 21.70 -7.67
CA PRO A 695 32.86 22.94 -7.05
C PRO A 695 31.75 24.03 -7.06
N ARG A 696 31.69 24.80 -5.97
CA ARG A 696 30.77 25.94 -5.85
C ARG A 696 30.92 26.93 -7.01
N SER A 697 32.14 27.14 -7.48
CA SER A 697 32.42 27.97 -8.64
C SER A 697 31.80 27.45 -9.93
N THR A 698 31.81 26.13 -10.13
CA THR A 698 31.15 25.47 -11.28
C THR A 698 29.67 25.71 -11.24
N LEU A 699 29.01 25.49 -10.08
CA LEU A 699 27.57 25.71 -9.93
C LEU A 699 27.18 27.18 -10.03
N ALA A 700 27.99 28.07 -9.49
CA ALA A 700 27.81 29.52 -9.62
C ALA A 700 27.89 30.01 -11.09
N ALA A 701 28.77 29.40 -11.92
CA ALA A 701 28.84 29.69 -13.35
C ALA A 701 27.58 29.27 -14.16
N LEU A 702 26.72 28.44 -13.59
CA LEU A 702 25.42 28.12 -14.21
C LEU A 702 24.39 29.25 -14.06
N ARG A 703 24.59 30.16 -13.10
CA ARG A 703 23.62 31.24 -12.81
C ARG A 703 23.71 32.33 -13.88
N ARG A 704 22.56 32.85 -14.24
CA ARG A 704 22.44 33.96 -15.17
C ARG A 704 21.05 34.61 -15.06
N PRO A 705 20.83 35.82 -15.47
CA PRO A 705 19.52 36.49 -15.49
C PRO A 705 18.49 35.64 -16.23
N GLY A 706 17.32 35.43 -15.62
CA GLY A 706 16.19 34.68 -16.20
C GLY A 706 16.34 33.16 -16.12
N ARG A 707 17.37 32.62 -15.45
CA ARG A 707 17.52 31.19 -15.15
C ARG A 707 17.34 30.93 -13.66
N VAL A 708 16.47 30.02 -13.30
CA VAL A 708 16.39 29.48 -11.94
C VAL A 708 17.27 28.23 -11.85
N LEU A 709 18.20 28.24 -10.89
CA LEU A 709 19.05 27.10 -10.56
C LEU A 709 18.53 26.41 -9.30
N VAL A 710 18.21 25.11 -9.40
CA VAL A 710 17.79 24.26 -8.29
C VAL A 710 18.89 23.27 -7.98
N VAL A 711 19.47 23.33 -6.77
CA VAL A 711 20.54 22.45 -6.34
C VAL A 711 20.03 21.50 -5.25
N ASP A 712 20.06 20.19 -5.52
CA ASP A 712 19.73 19.16 -4.55
C ASP A 712 20.94 18.86 -3.66
N GLU A 713 20.94 19.43 -2.47
CA GLU A 713 21.95 19.23 -1.44
C GLU A 713 21.49 18.24 -0.34
N ALA A 714 20.64 17.27 -0.68
CA ALA A 714 20.10 16.30 0.28
C ALA A 714 21.16 15.42 0.99
N PHE A 715 22.41 15.43 0.51
CA PHE A 715 23.54 14.72 1.10
C PHE A 715 24.70 15.64 1.52
N MET A 716 24.53 16.95 1.46
CA MET A 716 25.60 17.89 1.79
C MET A 716 25.98 17.84 3.28
N ASP A 717 25.01 17.60 4.17
CA ASP A 717 25.26 17.43 5.61
C ASP A 717 26.00 16.11 5.97
N ALA A 718 26.23 15.22 5.00
CA ALA A 718 27.11 14.06 5.11
C ALA A 718 28.54 14.32 4.59
N VAL A 719 28.84 15.53 4.13
CA VAL A 719 30.18 15.98 3.69
C VAL A 719 30.78 16.84 4.77
N PRO A 720 31.94 16.45 5.35
CA PRO A 720 32.56 17.21 6.43
C PRO A 720 32.79 18.68 6.05
N GLY A 721 32.27 19.60 6.86
CA GLY A 721 32.39 21.04 6.69
C GLY A 721 31.52 21.65 5.59
N GLU A 722 30.76 20.90 4.87
CA GLU A 722 29.88 21.36 3.77
C GLU A 722 30.54 22.35 2.80
N PRO A 723 31.75 22.07 2.26
CA PRO A 723 32.63 23.10 1.64
C PRO A 723 32.03 23.69 0.35
N GLU A 724 31.22 22.97 -0.36
CA GLU A 724 30.67 23.37 -1.67
C GLU A 724 29.17 23.73 -1.62
N THR A 725 28.62 23.96 -0.41
CA THR A 725 27.23 24.42 -0.30
C THR A 725 27.04 25.79 -0.93
N LEU A 726 25.93 25.99 -1.63
CA LEU A 726 25.59 27.32 -2.17
C LEU A 726 24.80 28.18 -1.16
N ILE A 727 24.40 27.64 -0.01
CA ILE A 727 23.75 28.42 1.05
C ILE A 727 24.79 29.37 1.69
N GLY A 728 24.36 30.58 2.00
CA GLY A 728 25.24 31.62 2.58
C GLY A 728 25.97 32.51 1.56
N GLY A 729 25.68 32.33 0.25
CA GLY A 729 26.10 33.24 -0.82
C GLY A 729 24.95 34.13 -1.30
N ASP A 730 25.13 34.67 -2.51
CA ASP A 730 24.05 35.34 -3.22
C ASP A 730 22.99 34.31 -3.63
N LEU A 731 21.72 34.52 -3.25
CA LEU A 731 20.59 33.61 -3.46
C LEU A 731 19.68 34.00 -4.64
N ASP A 732 19.95 35.07 -5.37
CA ASP A 732 19.13 35.53 -6.50
C ASP A 732 19.02 34.44 -7.57
N GLY A 733 17.81 34.07 -7.93
CA GLY A 733 17.50 32.98 -8.89
C GLY A 733 17.96 31.58 -8.45
N LEU A 734 18.26 31.34 -7.18
CA LEU A 734 18.77 30.09 -6.63
C LEU A 734 17.76 29.45 -5.66
N LEU A 735 17.60 28.13 -5.75
CA LEU A 735 16.93 27.29 -4.74
C LEU A 735 17.85 26.13 -4.36
N VAL A 736 18.16 25.96 -3.09
CA VAL A 736 18.91 24.84 -2.52
C VAL A 736 17.97 23.98 -1.71
N LEU A 737 17.89 22.69 -2.01
CA LEU A 737 17.00 21.73 -1.35
C LEU A 737 17.79 20.87 -0.37
N ARG A 738 17.30 20.72 0.84
CA ARG A 738 17.90 19.93 1.93
C ARG A 738 16.97 18.85 2.45
N SER A 739 17.54 17.74 2.90
CA SER A 739 16.82 16.60 3.48
C SER A 739 17.46 16.16 4.79
N LEU A 740 16.70 16.11 5.88
CA LEU A 740 17.17 15.64 7.19
C LEU A 740 16.97 14.14 7.41
N THR A 741 16.33 13.46 6.45
CA THR A 741 15.90 12.06 6.59
C THR A 741 17.07 11.07 6.62
N LYS A 742 18.20 11.40 5.97
CA LYS A 742 19.33 10.48 5.76
C LYS A 742 20.27 10.44 6.97
N THR A 743 20.69 11.61 7.43
CA THR A 743 21.65 11.80 8.52
C THR A 743 21.08 11.35 9.86
N TRP A 744 19.79 11.59 10.09
CA TRP A 744 19.14 11.38 11.38
C TRP A 744 18.35 10.09 11.52
N GLY A 745 18.31 9.22 10.50
CA GLY A 745 17.50 7.97 10.55
C GLY A 745 16.01 8.23 10.60
N LEU A 746 15.50 9.22 9.88
CA LEU A 746 14.13 9.75 9.99
C LEU A 746 13.37 9.71 8.66
N ALA A 747 13.59 8.71 7.83
CA ALA A 747 12.95 8.60 6.52
C ALA A 747 11.41 8.69 6.61
N GLY A 748 10.81 8.09 7.63
CA GLY A 748 9.35 8.09 7.87
C GLY A 748 8.77 9.42 8.36
N VAL A 749 9.57 10.31 8.97
CA VAL A 749 9.09 11.61 9.51
C VAL A 749 8.88 12.64 8.42
N ARG A 750 9.55 12.50 7.28
CA ARG A 750 9.43 13.40 6.12
C ARG A 750 9.84 14.84 6.41
N ALA A 751 11.05 15.08 6.92
CA ALA A 751 11.59 16.40 7.22
C ALA A 751 12.60 16.86 6.14
N GLY A 752 12.37 18.04 5.54
CA GLY A 752 13.22 18.70 4.56
C GLY A 752 12.89 20.18 4.43
N TYR A 753 13.69 20.94 3.69
CA TYR A 753 13.45 22.36 3.48
C TYR A 753 14.15 22.88 2.23
N ALA A 754 13.65 24.00 1.70
CA ALA A 754 14.27 24.78 0.65
C ALA A 754 14.88 26.06 1.25
N VAL A 755 16.05 26.47 0.76
CA VAL A 755 16.69 27.77 1.03
C VAL A 755 16.99 28.45 -0.30
N GLY A 756 16.62 29.71 -0.47
CA GLY A 756 16.91 30.40 -1.74
C GLY A 756 16.35 31.80 -1.84
N ASP A 757 16.23 32.26 -3.07
CA ASP A 757 15.66 33.55 -3.43
C ASP A 757 14.29 33.74 -2.76
N PRO A 758 14.07 34.83 -1.98
CA PRO A 758 12.80 35.06 -1.28
C PRO A 758 11.57 35.08 -2.20
N ALA A 759 11.71 35.58 -3.44
CA ALA A 759 10.60 35.61 -4.40
C ALA A 759 10.23 34.20 -4.88
N LEU A 760 11.24 33.34 -5.12
CA LEU A 760 11.04 31.92 -5.46
C LEU A 760 10.46 31.17 -4.28
N VAL A 761 11.02 31.35 -3.06
CA VAL A 761 10.49 30.73 -1.83
C VAL A 761 9.02 31.13 -1.60
N ALA A 762 8.66 32.38 -1.80
CA ALA A 762 7.27 32.84 -1.70
C ALA A 762 6.38 32.22 -2.79
N ALA A 763 6.91 31.99 -4.02
CA ALA A 763 6.21 31.29 -5.08
C ALA A 763 5.91 29.83 -4.67
N LEU A 764 6.91 29.12 -4.16
CA LEU A 764 6.74 27.75 -3.65
C LEU A 764 5.68 27.71 -2.53
N ALA A 765 5.75 28.62 -1.58
CA ALA A 765 4.84 28.67 -0.43
C ALA A 765 3.35 28.85 -0.84
N ARG A 766 3.07 29.56 -1.94
CA ARG A 766 1.69 29.71 -2.48
C ARG A 766 1.12 28.39 -3.03
N HIS A 767 1.97 27.46 -3.43
CA HIS A 767 1.58 26.14 -3.95
C HIS A 767 1.65 25.03 -2.90
N GLN A 768 2.13 25.35 -1.70
CA GLN A 768 2.19 24.42 -0.60
C GLN A 768 0.81 24.28 0.07
N PRO A 769 0.28 23.05 0.26
CA PRO A 769 -0.95 22.86 1.00
C PRO A 769 -0.85 23.41 2.43
N PRO A 770 -1.94 23.93 3.02
CA PRO A 770 -1.95 24.27 4.43
C PRO A 770 -1.49 23.07 5.27
N TRP A 771 -0.66 23.35 6.29
CA TRP A 771 -0.15 22.34 7.23
C TRP A 771 0.53 21.11 6.59
N SER A 772 1.18 21.28 5.45
CA SER A 772 1.88 20.18 4.74
C SER A 772 3.01 19.56 5.57
N VAL A 773 3.64 20.36 6.45
CA VAL A 773 4.72 19.92 7.34
C VAL A 773 4.11 19.48 8.68
N SER A 774 4.26 18.21 9.04
CA SER A 774 3.75 17.68 10.31
C SER A 774 4.46 18.31 11.52
N SER A 775 3.79 18.29 12.70
CA SER A 775 4.38 18.75 13.96
C SER A 775 5.71 18.05 14.27
N LEU A 776 5.81 16.74 14.00
CA LEU A 776 7.04 15.98 14.20
C LEU A 776 8.15 16.39 13.22
N ALA A 777 7.83 16.67 11.97
CA ALA A 777 8.80 17.16 10.99
C ALA A 777 9.30 18.57 11.35
N ALA A 778 8.40 19.46 11.78
CA ALA A 778 8.75 20.79 12.26
C ALA A 778 9.68 20.72 13.47
N LEU A 779 9.36 19.87 14.47
CA LEU A 779 10.20 19.62 15.63
C LEU A 779 11.60 19.12 15.23
N VAL A 780 11.69 18.15 14.32
CA VAL A 780 12.97 17.64 13.82
C VAL A 780 13.81 18.77 13.21
N MET A 781 13.21 19.60 12.36
CA MET A 781 13.93 20.73 11.73
C MET A 781 14.44 21.71 12.76
N GLU A 782 13.67 22.03 13.79
CA GLU A 782 14.06 22.91 14.87
C GLU A 782 15.20 22.31 15.70
N GLN A 783 15.06 21.08 16.17
CA GLN A 783 16.03 20.41 17.04
C GLN A 783 17.36 20.11 16.33
N THR A 784 17.32 19.73 15.05
CA THR A 784 18.51 19.42 14.25
C THR A 784 19.25 20.67 13.75
N ALA A 785 18.65 21.85 13.86
CA ALA A 785 19.27 23.13 13.56
C ALA A 785 20.14 23.68 14.70
N THR A 786 20.07 23.07 15.90
CA THR A 786 20.87 23.51 17.06
C THR A 786 22.37 23.29 16.84
N PRO A 787 23.26 24.14 17.44
CA PRO A 787 24.72 23.98 17.30
C PRO A 787 25.21 22.58 17.74
N ALA A 788 24.64 22.01 18.79
CA ALA A 788 24.99 20.68 19.26
C ALA A 788 24.65 19.58 18.23
N ALA A 789 23.46 19.66 17.64
CA ALA A 789 23.05 18.72 16.60
C ALA A 789 23.89 18.87 15.31
N VAL A 790 24.22 20.10 14.93
CA VAL A 790 25.11 20.36 13.79
C VAL A 790 26.49 19.74 14.03
N ALA A 791 27.08 19.87 15.24
CA ALA A 791 28.34 19.23 15.60
C ALA A 791 28.22 17.68 15.60
N GLU A 792 27.08 17.11 16.02
CA GLU A 792 26.84 15.66 15.93
C GLU A 792 26.75 15.19 14.47
N ALA A 793 26.06 15.93 13.60
CA ALA A 793 25.98 15.65 12.17
C ALA A 793 27.38 15.69 11.52
N GLU A 794 28.20 16.67 11.88
CA GLU A 794 29.57 16.82 11.41
C GLU A 794 30.45 15.63 11.85
N ASN A 795 30.31 15.15 13.09
CA ASN A 795 31.03 13.95 13.54
C ASN A 795 30.58 12.70 12.78
N ALA A 796 29.28 12.57 12.51
CA ALA A 796 28.72 11.48 11.71
C ALA A 796 29.23 11.54 10.25
N ALA A 797 29.37 12.73 9.68
CA ALA A 797 29.93 12.94 8.34
C ALA A 797 31.40 12.49 8.27
N ARG A 798 32.24 12.83 9.28
CA ARG A 798 33.63 12.35 9.36
C ARG A 798 33.72 10.83 9.47
N SER A 799 32.90 10.20 10.30
CA SER A 799 32.84 8.72 10.38
C SER A 799 32.44 8.13 9.03
N ALA A 800 31.43 8.69 8.36
CA ALA A 800 31.00 8.25 7.05
C ALA A 800 32.12 8.33 5.99
N ALA A 801 32.92 9.39 6.03
CA ALA A 801 34.04 9.56 5.11
C ALA A 801 35.14 8.50 5.34
N ALA A 802 35.40 8.13 6.59
CA ALA A 802 36.35 7.06 6.93
C ALA A 802 35.84 5.68 6.44
N ASP A 803 34.58 5.34 6.72
CA ASP A 803 33.96 4.07 6.28
C ASP A 803 33.88 3.98 4.75
N ARG A 804 33.58 5.10 4.06
CA ARG A 804 33.61 5.17 2.59
C ARG A 804 35.00 4.89 2.05
N THR A 805 36.04 5.46 2.66
CA THR A 805 37.44 5.23 2.25
C THR A 805 37.80 3.74 2.37
N HIS A 806 37.32 3.07 3.41
CA HIS A 806 37.49 1.63 3.59
C HIS A 806 36.80 0.82 2.47
N LEU A 807 35.54 1.14 2.16
CA LEU A 807 34.78 0.49 1.06
C LEU A 807 35.48 0.71 -0.29
N VAL A 808 35.91 1.95 -0.60
CA VAL A 808 36.59 2.27 -1.87
C VAL A 808 37.87 1.46 -2.04
N ARG A 809 38.72 1.42 -1.01
CA ARG A 809 39.97 0.60 -1.03
C ARG A 809 39.68 -0.88 -1.22
N GLY A 810 38.63 -1.40 -0.57
CA GLY A 810 38.19 -2.79 -0.75
C GLY A 810 37.75 -3.09 -2.18
N LEU A 811 36.96 -2.21 -2.78
CA LEU A 811 36.53 -2.34 -4.18
C LEU A 811 37.72 -2.27 -5.15
N GLU A 812 38.66 -1.34 -4.93
CA GLU A 812 39.91 -1.20 -5.73
C GLU A 812 40.78 -2.46 -5.62
N SER A 813 40.86 -3.09 -4.42
CA SER A 813 41.61 -4.34 -4.23
C SER A 813 41.02 -5.52 -5.00
N LEU A 814 39.73 -5.45 -5.35
CA LEU A 814 39.04 -6.42 -6.21
C LEU A 814 39.18 -6.09 -7.72
N GLY A 815 39.98 -5.08 -8.08
CA GLY A 815 40.18 -4.66 -9.46
C GLY A 815 39.07 -3.77 -10.02
N LEU A 816 38.10 -3.35 -9.20
CA LEU A 816 37.02 -2.45 -9.60
C LEU A 816 37.47 -0.99 -9.58
N ARG A 817 36.74 -0.13 -10.30
CA ARG A 817 37.00 1.31 -10.40
C ARG A 817 35.81 2.11 -9.88
N PRO A 818 35.71 2.34 -8.55
CA PRO A 818 34.66 3.17 -7.98
C PRO A 818 34.78 4.62 -8.43
N VAL A 819 33.63 5.26 -8.68
CA VAL A 819 33.57 6.68 -9.04
C VAL A 819 34.07 7.52 -7.85
N PRO A 820 35.04 8.45 -8.05
CA PRO A 820 35.48 9.35 -7.00
C PRO A 820 34.34 10.24 -6.51
N GLY A 821 33.92 10.07 -5.25
CA GLY A 821 32.80 10.79 -4.66
C GLY A 821 32.97 11.05 -3.17
N VAL A 822 32.11 11.90 -2.60
CA VAL A 822 32.16 12.31 -1.18
C VAL A 822 30.90 11.91 -0.40
N ALA A 823 29.84 11.49 -1.08
CA ALA A 823 28.57 11.11 -0.47
C ALA A 823 28.67 9.80 0.36
N PRO A 824 27.71 9.49 1.25
CA PRO A 824 27.72 8.28 2.06
C PRO A 824 27.32 7.01 1.25
N PHE A 825 27.76 6.95 0.00
CA PHE A 825 27.60 5.83 -0.93
C PHE A 825 28.69 5.88 -2.00
N VAL A 826 28.86 4.74 -2.70
CA VAL A 826 29.83 4.59 -3.78
C VAL A 826 29.10 4.05 -5.01
N LEU A 827 29.33 4.66 -6.17
CA LEU A 827 28.92 4.16 -7.48
C LEU A 827 30.07 3.39 -8.13
N VAL A 828 29.81 2.17 -8.60
CA VAL A 828 30.82 1.31 -9.23
C VAL A 828 30.17 0.42 -10.28
N ASP A 829 30.87 0.21 -11.40
CA ASP A 829 30.51 -0.81 -12.38
C ASP A 829 31.10 -2.16 -11.94
N VAL A 830 30.18 -3.11 -11.62
CA VAL A 830 30.51 -4.47 -11.19
C VAL A 830 30.24 -5.52 -12.28
N GLY A 831 29.70 -5.06 -13.41
CA GLY A 831 29.27 -5.92 -14.53
C GLY A 831 27.83 -6.40 -14.41
N VAL A 832 27.22 -6.63 -15.57
CA VAL A 832 25.83 -7.08 -15.68
C VAL A 832 25.63 -8.41 -14.97
N GLY A 833 24.52 -8.55 -14.21
CA GLY A 833 24.13 -9.77 -13.50
C GLY A 833 24.81 -9.96 -12.14
N VAL A 834 25.83 -9.16 -11.74
CA VAL A 834 26.44 -9.25 -10.40
C VAL A 834 25.47 -8.82 -9.32
N ARG A 835 24.66 -7.79 -9.58
CA ARG A 835 23.63 -7.32 -8.64
C ARG A 835 22.63 -8.42 -8.28
N GLU A 836 22.14 -9.17 -9.26
CA GLU A 836 21.19 -10.27 -9.05
C GLU A 836 21.84 -11.40 -8.23
N ARG A 837 23.09 -11.71 -8.49
CA ARG A 837 23.84 -12.70 -7.69
C ARG A 837 24.06 -12.21 -6.25
N LEU A 838 24.36 -10.92 -6.04
CA LEU A 838 24.45 -10.33 -4.70
C LEU A 838 23.12 -10.46 -3.96
N ARG A 839 21.99 -10.22 -4.63
CA ARG A 839 20.66 -10.36 -4.06
C ARG A 839 20.38 -11.81 -3.60
N HIS A 840 20.77 -12.80 -4.39
CA HIS A 840 20.68 -14.22 -4.00
C HIS A 840 21.61 -14.60 -2.81
N ARG A 841 22.68 -13.83 -2.59
CA ARG A 841 23.59 -14.00 -1.44
C ARG A 841 23.19 -13.15 -0.24
N GLY A 842 22.01 -12.53 -0.25
CA GLY A 842 21.48 -11.78 0.89
C GLY A 842 21.85 -10.29 0.94
N TYR A 843 22.32 -9.69 -0.15
CA TYR A 843 22.69 -8.27 -0.21
C TYR A 843 21.83 -7.48 -1.20
N ALA A 844 21.20 -6.41 -0.73
CA ALA A 844 20.50 -5.47 -1.61
C ALA A 844 21.38 -4.26 -1.91
N VAL A 845 21.78 -4.06 -3.16
CA VAL A 845 22.44 -2.85 -3.68
C VAL A 845 21.54 -2.14 -4.67
N ARG A 846 21.67 -0.81 -4.79
CA ARG A 846 20.83 -0.01 -5.68
C ARG A 846 21.26 -0.18 -7.14
N ARG A 847 20.36 -0.57 -8.03
CA ARG A 847 20.60 -0.71 -9.48
C ARG A 847 20.89 0.63 -10.15
N GLY A 848 21.83 0.64 -11.11
CA GLY A 848 22.24 1.83 -11.85
C GLY A 848 21.32 2.21 -13.00
N ASP A 849 20.79 1.24 -13.73
CA ASP A 849 20.00 1.41 -14.96
C ASP A 849 18.67 2.19 -14.81
N THR A 850 18.27 2.51 -13.57
CA THR A 850 17.15 3.42 -13.30
C THR A 850 17.56 4.89 -13.31
N PHE A 851 18.85 5.19 -13.38
CA PHE A 851 19.37 6.54 -13.51
C PHE A 851 19.77 6.81 -14.96
N PRO A 852 19.15 7.79 -15.64
CA PRO A 852 19.52 8.10 -17.03
C PRO A 852 21.03 8.31 -17.20
N GLY A 853 21.62 7.59 -18.14
CA GLY A 853 23.07 7.63 -18.40
C GLY A 853 23.90 6.52 -17.76
N LEU A 854 23.27 5.61 -16.99
CA LEU A 854 23.87 4.38 -16.47
C LEU A 854 23.14 3.15 -17.02
N ASP A 855 23.84 2.01 -17.02
CA ASP A 855 23.31 0.71 -17.44
C ASP A 855 23.24 -0.29 -16.28
N ALA A 856 22.85 -1.53 -16.56
CA ALA A 856 22.64 -2.60 -15.57
C ALA A 856 23.94 -3.14 -14.95
N GLY A 857 25.12 -2.78 -15.44
CA GLY A 857 26.41 -3.11 -14.83
C GLY A 857 26.74 -2.24 -13.62
N TRP A 858 26.15 -1.05 -13.55
CA TRP A 858 26.38 -0.11 -12.46
C TRP A 858 25.54 -0.40 -11.22
N VAL A 859 26.16 -0.31 -10.05
CA VAL A 859 25.48 -0.38 -8.76
C VAL A 859 25.93 0.76 -7.85
N ARG A 860 24.99 1.29 -7.05
CA ARG A 860 25.30 2.21 -5.96
C ARG A 860 25.24 1.46 -4.65
N ILE A 861 26.31 1.49 -3.88
CA ILE A 861 26.49 0.78 -2.61
C ILE A 861 26.45 1.81 -1.48
N ALA A 862 25.51 1.70 -0.56
CA ALA A 862 25.45 2.56 0.62
C ALA A 862 26.56 2.19 1.61
N VAL A 863 27.27 3.21 2.14
CA VAL A 863 28.33 3.03 3.13
C VAL A 863 27.75 2.53 4.46
N ARG A 864 28.35 1.47 5.02
CA ARG A 864 28.06 0.91 6.34
C ARG A 864 29.35 0.88 7.19
N ASP A 865 29.29 0.32 8.38
CA ASP A 865 30.49 0.07 9.19
C ASP A 865 31.48 -0.88 8.50
N GLN A 866 32.73 -0.92 9.00
CA GLN A 866 33.79 -1.68 8.35
C GLN A 866 33.53 -3.19 8.37
N SER A 867 32.94 -3.73 9.45
CA SER A 867 32.66 -5.17 9.55
C SER A 867 31.60 -5.63 8.54
N THR A 868 30.54 -4.83 8.37
CA THR A 868 29.51 -5.04 7.36
C THR A 868 30.10 -4.93 5.95
N THR A 869 31.00 -3.96 5.75
CA THR A 869 31.69 -3.73 4.47
C THR A 869 32.59 -4.90 4.11
N ASP A 870 33.38 -5.43 5.07
CA ASP A 870 34.29 -6.56 4.85
C ASP A 870 33.51 -7.84 4.46
N ALA A 871 32.41 -8.13 5.14
CA ALA A 871 31.53 -9.26 4.79
C ALA A 871 30.94 -9.13 3.38
N PHE A 872 30.52 -7.93 3.01
CA PHE A 872 30.06 -7.61 1.66
C PHE A 872 31.14 -7.80 0.60
N LEU A 873 32.35 -7.26 0.83
CA LEU A 873 33.48 -7.34 -0.10
C LEU A 873 33.94 -8.79 -0.31
N ALA A 874 33.98 -9.60 0.73
CA ALA A 874 34.28 -11.03 0.63
C ALA A 874 33.26 -11.74 -0.28
N THR A 875 31.94 -11.47 -0.09
CA THR A 875 30.90 -12.04 -0.96
C THR A 875 31.00 -11.52 -2.41
N LEU A 876 31.30 -10.25 -2.60
CA LEU A 876 31.46 -9.68 -3.94
C LEU A 876 32.68 -10.30 -4.66
N ALA A 877 33.79 -10.55 -3.98
CA ALA A 877 34.96 -11.21 -4.53
C ALA A 877 34.64 -12.58 -5.15
N ASP A 878 33.80 -13.39 -4.46
CA ASP A 878 33.34 -14.70 -4.94
C ASP A 878 32.46 -14.62 -6.22
N LEU A 879 31.86 -13.48 -6.46
CA LEU A 879 30.89 -13.26 -7.55
C LEU A 879 31.48 -12.61 -8.78
N LEU A 880 32.67 -12.01 -8.66
CA LEU A 880 33.36 -11.40 -9.79
C LEU A 880 34.01 -12.47 -10.69
N PRO A 881 34.04 -12.29 -12.03
CA PRO A 881 34.71 -13.25 -12.92
C PRO A 881 36.21 -13.32 -12.66
N ALA A 882 36.78 -14.54 -12.72
CA ALA A 882 38.22 -14.76 -12.63
C ALA A 882 38.94 -14.10 -13.83
N GLY A 883 39.49 -12.91 -13.63
CA GLY A 883 40.15 -12.14 -14.69
C GLY A 883 39.94 -10.63 -14.58
N GLY A 884 39.18 -10.18 -13.61
CA GLY A 884 38.90 -8.77 -13.33
C GLY A 884 37.96 -8.13 -14.36
N HIS A 885 36.89 -7.50 -13.87
CA HIS A 885 36.04 -6.65 -14.70
C HIS A 885 36.71 -5.29 -14.82
N THR A 886 37.29 -4.96 -15.97
CA THR A 886 37.77 -3.63 -16.27
C THR A 886 36.59 -2.81 -16.79
N GLY A 887 35.83 -2.18 -15.87
CA GLY A 887 34.83 -1.19 -16.24
C GLY A 887 35.41 -0.05 -17.12
N PRO A 888 34.56 0.81 -17.70
CA PRO A 888 35.00 1.86 -18.60
C PRO A 888 36.10 2.70 -17.92
N ALA A 889 37.09 3.14 -18.72
CA ALA A 889 38.16 3.99 -18.24
C ALA A 889 37.56 5.29 -17.69
N LEU A 890 37.65 5.51 -16.39
CA LEU A 890 37.27 6.78 -15.79
C LEU A 890 38.37 7.83 -16.22
N GLY A 891 37.94 8.93 -16.80
CA GLY A 891 38.83 10.04 -17.13
C GLY A 891 39.60 10.51 -15.88
N SER A 892 40.88 10.90 -16.07
CA SER A 892 41.69 11.43 -14.98
C SER A 892 40.97 12.62 -14.32
N PRO A 893 40.86 12.67 -12.98
CA PRO A 893 40.21 13.79 -12.32
C PRO A 893 41.01 15.07 -12.64
N VAL A 894 40.31 16.05 -13.18
CA VAL A 894 40.88 17.42 -13.26
C VAL A 894 41.05 17.90 -11.84
N ASN A 895 42.30 17.88 -11.34
CA ASN A 895 42.78 18.45 -10.10
C ASN A 895 41.73 18.87 -9.04
N ASN A 896 41.14 17.91 -8.35
CA ASN A 896 40.71 18.15 -6.98
C ASN A 896 41.96 18.00 -6.09
N PRO A 897 42.37 19.01 -5.32
CA PRO A 897 43.46 18.82 -4.38
C PRO A 897 43.12 17.73 -3.40
N PRO A 898 44.03 16.82 -3.05
CA PRO A 898 43.75 15.76 -2.10
C PRO A 898 43.34 16.37 -0.76
N ILE A 899 42.14 16.01 -0.30
CA ILE A 899 41.49 16.44 0.96
C ILE A 899 42.35 16.12 2.21
N GLY A 900 43.53 15.52 2.03
CA GLY A 900 44.43 15.10 3.09
C GLY A 900 45.53 16.13 3.50
N ARG A 901 45.55 17.35 2.96
CA ARG A 901 46.66 18.33 3.25
C ARG A 901 46.19 19.71 3.72
N MET A 902 45.03 19.88 4.25
CA MET A 902 44.55 21.17 4.76
C MET A 902 44.10 21.16 6.21
N LEU A 903 44.77 20.45 7.10
CA LEU A 903 44.58 20.61 8.56
C LEU A 903 45.88 20.23 9.29
N THR A 904 47.01 20.92 9.01
CA THR A 904 48.06 21.14 10.00
C THR A 904 48.05 22.62 10.32
N PRO A 905 47.82 23.05 11.56
CA PRO A 905 48.07 24.42 11.96
C PRO A 905 49.55 24.66 11.85
N ALA A 906 49.97 25.78 11.21
CA ALA A 906 51.35 26.25 11.22
C ALA A 906 51.77 26.43 12.68
N THR A 907 52.70 25.60 13.15
CA THR A 907 53.48 25.82 14.36
C THR A 907 54.43 26.95 14.08
N THR A 908 54.08 28.15 14.53
CA THR A 908 55.08 29.20 14.79
C THR A 908 55.56 29.01 16.21
N ASP A 909 56.80 28.59 16.31
CA ASP A 909 57.60 28.53 17.52
C ASP A 909 57.76 29.92 18.13
N PRO A 910 57.44 30.19 19.38
CA PRO A 910 57.95 31.37 20.08
C PRO A 910 59.04 30.95 21.05
N THR A 911 60.20 31.48 20.85
CA THR A 911 61.37 31.57 21.78
C THR A 911 60.92 32.07 23.18
N PRO A 912 61.50 31.58 24.27
CA PRO A 912 61.15 31.91 25.62
C PRO A 912 61.69 33.24 26.09
N THR A 913 60.82 34.10 26.64
CA THR A 913 61.27 35.21 27.48
C THR A 913 60.68 35.12 28.88
N THR A 914 61.50 35.30 29.85
CA THR A 914 61.44 35.19 31.32
C THR A 914 60.22 35.77 32.02
N PRO A 915 59.93 35.35 33.28
CA PRO A 915 58.75 35.65 33.99
C PRO A 915 58.69 36.95 34.74
N ALA A 916 57.57 37.64 34.83
CA ALA A 916 57.32 38.80 35.68
C ALA A 916 56.06 38.61 36.55
N ASP A 917 56.33 38.59 37.81
CA ASP A 917 55.67 39.08 39.02
C ASP A 917 54.14 39.03 39.20
N PRO A 918 53.63 38.37 40.27
CA PRO A 918 52.24 38.31 40.61
C PRO A 918 51.89 39.32 41.72
N ASP A 919 51.44 40.55 41.37
CA ASP A 919 50.69 41.39 42.26
C ASP A 919 50.10 42.61 41.55
N ARG A 920 48.86 42.50 41.08
CA ARG A 920 47.94 43.63 40.88
C ARG A 920 46.49 43.20 40.83
N PRO A 921 45.60 43.88 41.63
CA PRO A 921 44.24 43.46 41.78
C PRO A 921 43.34 43.92 40.62
N VAL A 922 42.43 43.06 40.25
CA VAL A 922 41.40 43.31 39.22
C VAL A 922 40.15 43.84 39.92
N ASN A 923 39.77 45.07 39.63
CA ASN A 923 38.53 45.70 40.04
C ASN A 923 37.34 45.12 39.21
N ASN A 924 36.39 44.53 39.93
CA ASN A 924 35.03 44.24 39.42
C ASN A 924 34.08 45.33 39.90
N PRO A 925 33.22 45.92 39.08
CA PRO A 925 32.11 46.75 39.57
C PRO A 925 30.89 45.91 39.90
N PRO A 926 30.00 46.32 40.79
CA PRO A 926 29.02 45.49 41.50
C PRO A 926 27.68 45.35 40.78
N ILE A 927 27.08 44.18 41.01
CA ILE A 927 25.70 43.76 40.64
C ILE A 927 24.69 44.66 41.35
N GLY A 928 23.84 45.37 40.60
CA GLY A 928 22.70 46.14 41.09
C GLY A 928 21.42 45.35 41.04
N ARG A 929 20.69 45.39 42.13
CA ARG A 929 19.49 44.68 42.59
C ARG A 929 18.28 44.77 41.65
N MET A 930 17.53 43.67 41.72
CA MET A 930 16.11 43.47 41.37
C MET A 930 15.20 44.58 41.83
N LEU A 931 14.21 44.89 41.02
CA LEU A 931 12.91 45.43 41.48
C LEU A 931 11.79 44.67 40.75
N THR A 932 11.00 43.99 41.57
CA THR A 932 9.66 43.50 41.28
C THR A 932 8.67 44.66 41.24
N PRO A 933 7.61 44.62 40.42
CA PRO A 933 6.39 45.31 40.72
C PRO A 933 5.21 44.36 40.92
N ASP A 934 4.47 44.79 41.94
CA ASP A 934 3.24 44.33 42.53
C ASP A 934 2.08 44.08 41.55
N LEU A 935 1.31 43.06 41.90
CA LEU A 935 -0.09 42.85 41.49
C LEU A 935 -1.00 43.76 42.32
N THR A 936 -1.86 44.55 41.65
CA THR A 936 -3.25 44.78 42.11
C THR A 936 -4.07 45.64 41.12
N VAL A 937 -5.27 45.12 40.81
CA VAL A 937 -6.56 45.81 40.56
C VAL A 937 -6.76 46.50 39.20
N LEU A 938 -7.65 46.03 38.37
CA LEU A 938 -9.03 46.48 38.17
C LEU A 938 -9.76 45.73 37.07
N ALA A 939 -10.89 45.18 37.48
CA ALA A 939 -11.96 44.76 36.60
C ALA A 939 -12.66 45.97 35.96
N GLN A 940 -13.08 45.85 34.72
CA GLN A 940 -14.30 46.44 34.18
C GLN A 940 -14.54 45.95 32.75
N GLU A 941 -15.63 45.18 32.55
CA GLU A 941 -16.37 45.13 31.31
C GLU A 941 -17.02 46.52 31.01
N PRO A 942 -17.34 46.84 29.76
CA PRO A 942 -18.70 46.58 29.30
C PRO A 942 -18.91 46.22 27.83
N ARG A 943 -19.96 45.44 27.65
CA ARG A 943 -20.95 45.34 26.56
C ARG A 943 -20.83 46.31 25.35
N ALA A 944 -20.81 45.79 24.17
CA ALA A 944 -21.85 45.87 23.10
C ALA A 944 -21.51 44.88 22.00
#